data_da244f57a223c25523ba23684c61cdcb
#
_entry.id   da244f57a223c25523ba23684c61cdcb
#
_cell.length_a   1.000
_cell.length_b   1.000
_cell.length_c   1.000
_cell.angle_alpha   90.00
_cell.angle_beta   90.00
_cell.angle_gamma   90.00
#
_symmetry.space_group_name_H-M   'P 1'
#
loop_
_entity.id
_entity.type
_entity.pdbx_description
1 polymer ?
#
loop_
_entity_poly.entity_id
_entity_poly.type
_entity_poly.pdbx_seq_one_letter_code
_entity_poly.pdbx_strand_id
1 'polypeptide(L)'
;MSHFSASLNDLIVRLVTTVWIVTTFFTQTAYAKGVPQLRMYHVPAEVSSSHFRVSLNGRSTDVLHAATSYYLLNFDTSGPVNVSVTAEDPHFWDSGVEVRPTRFGIRPARHGAVISFTMAGPSKLTITRPGDHFADADILFLFANPIDHSGITASTPNVRYYDSGIHHENIDANSGETIYLAGGAVIFGSLNLWQVENVHVLGTGTIIYDGPQDPYSDTGWIHKKNWHCIVMDDAYNIELDGITCITRSRSWQVQMKDSRHIGMYNIKVIGGNPNNANQDGVDWLGGGDTTIRNSYFRASDDVFALQGNWDGYDLPLMRIPGRDVTNITIEDTIASTSISNTIRVAWPQKTFNSAHFKMSNMDVIHTGYGGCKVPFAFFELWADPGGHGSHADYQFRDIRLEDWYSLFNIDQPNPNVRDIAFKDIWAMDGPAMVAPILNGDVSGVTLTGATEQGFEGATIEVGEGASRPVIEPAQIKAHFTYTAGLLKPKQPVEFTADDPASEGLRFEWLFGDGTRGEGRRVRHSFPDAKGTLLDGSGRFRVLLHVHSGSGEQSQQGWNSQSVVLAQAGPAPASVTVETLPTGANVFDRILHVPANGGYTFTLLTSLESTMSIDGSSVHSPKARPQVCGADGDSVQATRISVALLAGDHHVRIERTVGHENAQTPPGPVSDQPLLLWEGPGIDREPIPESFYSTVAP
;
A
#
# COMPACT_ATOMS: atom_id res chain seq x y z
N MET A 1 11.63 82.30 -16.23
CA MET A 1 12.83 81.84 -16.85
C MET A 1 12.83 80.36 -16.56
N SER A 2 12.30 79.66 -17.45
CA SER A 2 12.72 78.79 -18.57
C SER A 2 13.23 77.40 -18.09
N HIS A 3 12.38 76.44 -18.37
CA HIS A 3 12.65 75.14 -18.99
C HIS A 3 13.54 74.11 -18.24
N PHE A 4 12.93 73.00 -17.82
CA PHE A 4 13.14 71.73 -18.50
C PHE A 4 12.04 70.74 -18.07
N SER A 5 11.07 70.58 -18.92
CA SER A 5 10.20 69.43 -19.03
C SER A 5 10.88 68.47 -20.02
N ALA A 6 11.28 67.34 -19.54
CA ALA A 6 11.66 66.21 -20.39
C ALA A 6 11.20 64.92 -19.70
N SER A 7 10.06 64.58 -20.03
CA SER A 7 9.57 63.36 -20.67
C SER A 7 9.88 62.07 -19.91
N LEU A 8 8.92 61.73 -19.05
CA LEU A 8 8.75 60.44 -18.37
C LEU A 8 8.27 59.33 -19.38
N ASN A 9 8.16 59.66 -20.65
CA ASN A 9 7.63 58.74 -21.69
C ASN A 9 8.70 57.89 -22.39
N ASP A 10 10.00 58.20 -22.27
CA ASP A 10 11.05 57.46 -22.95
C ASP A 10 11.63 56.29 -22.11
N LEU A 11 11.26 56.18 -20.83
CA LEU A 11 11.69 55.11 -19.98
C LEU A 11 10.70 53.92 -19.97
N ILE A 12 9.48 54.11 -20.45
CA ILE A 12 8.43 53.07 -20.51
C ILE A 12 8.48 52.25 -21.81
N VAL A 13 9.15 52.75 -22.85
CA VAL A 13 9.20 52.07 -24.16
C VAL A 13 10.38 51.12 -24.31
N ARG A 14 11.30 51.06 -23.33
CA ARG A 14 12.43 50.08 -23.41
C ARG A 14 12.37 48.91 -22.43
N LEU A 15 11.25 48.70 -21.72
CA LEU A 15 11.05 47.55 -20.83
C LEU A 15 9.95 46.60 -21.31
N VAL A 16 9.49 46.70 -22.54
CA VAL A 16 8.40 45.91 -23.11
C VAL A 16 8.88 45.15 -24.34
N THR A 17 10.08 44.65 -24.36
CA THR A 17 10.46 43.70 -25.42
C THR A 17 11.53 42.74 -24.91
N THR A 18 11.15 41.77 -24.15
CA THR A 18 11.66 40.38 -24.26
C THR A 18 10.92 39.52 -23.23
N VAL A 19 9.58 39.45 -23.30
CA VAL A 19 8.85 38.28 -22.87
C VAL A 19 8.88 37.35 -24.08
N TRP A 20 9.79 36.41 -24.09
CA TRP A 20 9.71 35.25 -24.94
C TRP A 20 8.51 34.43 -24.46
N ILE A 21 7.36 34.60 -25.16
CA ILE A 21 6.29 33.63 -25.15
C ILE A 21 6.89 32.40 -25.82
N VAL A 22 7.43 31.46 -25.04
CA VAL A 22 7.59 30.08 -25.47
C VAL A 22 6.19 29.48 -25.47
N THR A 23 5.43 29.78 -26.53
CA THR A 23 4.35 28.94 -26.97
C THR A 23 4.99 27.65 -27.46
N THR A 24 5.23 26.71 -26.56
CA THR A 24 5.41 25.33 -26.94
C THR A 24 4.12 24.88 -27.61
N PHE A 25 4.08 24.98 -28.93
CA PHE A 25 3.21 24.16 -29.73
C PHE A 25 3.59 22.72 -29.41
N PHE A 26 2.84 22.06 -28.51
CA PHE A 26 2.72 20.62 -28.56
C PHE A 26 2.03 20.27 -29.87
N THR A 27 2.78 20.26 -30.95
CA THR A 27 2.43 19.41 -32.07
C THR A 27 2.41 18.00 -31.47
N GLN A 28 1.21 17.46 -31.30
CA GLN A 28 1.02 16.01 -31.27
C GLN A 28 1.55 15.51 -32.64
N THR A 29 2.85 15.32 -32.71
CA THR A 29 3.42 14.41 -33.67
C THR A 29 2.79 13.07 -33.35
N ALA A 30 1.87 12.62 -34.19
CA ALA A 30 1.47 11.24 -34.24
C ALA A 30 2.75 10.45 -34.40
N TYR A 31 3.31 9.97 -33.28
CA TYR A 31 4.35 8.99 -33.29
C TYR A 31 3.80 7.81 -34.08
N ALA A 32 4.40 7.52 -35.23
CA ALA A 32 4.22 6.23 -35.84
C ALA A 32 4.37 5.23 -34.71
N LYS A 33 3.34 4.40 -34.45
CA LYS A 33 3.34 3.40 -33.38
C LYS A 33 4.46 2.40 -33.73
N GLY A 34 5.71 2.73 -33.34
CA GLY A 34 6.80 1.78 -33.35
C GLY A 34 6.43 0.61 -32.46
N VAL A 35 6.93 -0.56 -32.79
CA VAL A 35 6.78 -1.74 -31.91
C VAL A 35 7.31 -1.34 -30.53
N PRO A 36 6.54 -1.53 -29.43
CA PRO A 36 7.01 -1.19 -28.11
C PRO A 36 8.37 -1.86 -27.82
N GLN A 37 9.31 -1.09 -27.34
CA GLN A 37 10.60 -1.63 -26.94
C GLN A 37 10.41 -2.44 -25.66
N LEU A 38 11.06 -3.60 -25.59
CA LEU A 38 11.09 -4.48 -24.43
C LEU A 38 12.54 -4.91 -24.19
N ARG A 39 13.10 -4.51 -23.06
CA ARG A 39 14.45 -4.90 -22.62
C ARG A 39 14.33 -5.81 -21.40
N MET A 40 14.76 -7.04 -21.55
CA MET A 40 14.79 -8.04 -20.47
C MET A 40 16.23 -8.21 -20.00
N TYR A 41 16.40 -8.47 -18.71
CA TYR A 41 17.70 -8.64 -18.08
C TYR A 41 17.92 -10.09 -17.69
N HIS A 42 19.14 -10.56 -17.86
CA HIS A 42 19.53 -11.88 -17.40
C HIS A 42 19.71 -11.87 -15.87
N VAL A 43 19.15 -12.83 -15.17
CA VAL A 43 19.37 -13.05 -13.75
C VAL A 43 20.38 -14.18 -13.60
N PRO A 44 21.51 -13.98 -12.86
CA PRO A 44 22.48 -15.05 -12.62
C PRO A 44 21.85 -16.30 -12.01
N ALA A 45 22.30 -17.47 -12.45
CA ALA A 45 21.70 -18.76 -12.09
C ALA A 45 21.68 -19.01 -10.57
N GLU A 46 22.67 -18.48 -9.85
CA GLU A 46 22.84 -18.62 -8.40
C GLU A 46 21.74 -17.92 -7.60
N VAL A 47 21.10 -16.93 -8.20
CA VAL A 47 20.01 -16.15 -7.58
C VAL A 47 18.70 -16.25 -8.34
N SER A 48 18.63 -17.08 -9.35
CA SER A 48 17.40 -17.33 -10.10
C SER A 48 16.49 -18.33 -9.39
N SER A 49 15.20 -18.30 -9.70
CA SER A 49 14.20 -19.23 -9.17
C SER A 49 13.36 -19.84 -10.27
N SER A 50 13.01 -21.12 -10.10
CA SER A 50 12.04 -21.84 -10.95
C SER A 50 10.61 -21.80 -10.41
N HIS A 51 10.40 -21.23 -9.20
CA HIS A 51 9.08 -21.20 -8.54
C HIS A 51 8.01 -20.53 -9.41
N PHE A 52 8.39 -19.45 -10.08
CA PHE A 52 7.62 -18.83 -11.15
C PHE A 52 8.45 -18.76 -12.42
N ARG A 53 7.88 -19.23 -13.53
CA ARG A 53 8.43 -19.04 -14.87
C ARG A 53 7.60 -17.97 -15.58
N VAL A 54 8.25 -16.92 -16.01
CA VAL A 54 7.59 -15.76 -16.63
C VAL A 54 7.98 -15.66 -18.10
N SER A 55 7.01 -15.30 -18.93
CA SER A 55 7.29 -14.87 -20.31
C SER A 55 6.67 -13.49 -20.57
N LEU A 56 7.43 -12.66 -21.29
CA LEU A 56 7.05 -11.32 -21.72
C LEU A 56 6.97 -11.31 -23.24
N ASN A 57 5.78 -11.01 -23.80
CA ASN A 57 5.50 -11.08 -25.23
C ASN A 57 5.93 -12.43 -25.85
N GLY A 58 5.70 -13.53 -25.13
CA GLY A 58 6.06 -14.90 -25.56
C GLY A 58 7.54 -15.29 -25.41
N ARG A 59 8.38 -14.39 -24.87
CA ARG A 59 9.81 -14.65 -24.62
C ARG A 59 10.01 -14.96 -23.15
N SER A 60 10.60 -16.13 -22.83
CA SER A 60 10.94 -16.50 -21.44
C SER A 60 11.96 -15.55 -20.85
N THR A 61 11.84 -15.30 -19.55
CA THR A 61 12.77 -14.49 -18.77
C THR A 61 13.02 -15.12 -17.40
N ASP A 62 14.17 -14.83 -16.84
CA ASP A 62 14.56 -15.33 -15.53
C ASP A 62 13.86 -14.51 -14.43
N VAL A 63 13.60 -15.15 -13.28
CA VAL A 63 13.02 -14.54 -12.09
C VAL A 63 14.05 -14.60 -10.97
N LEU A 64 14.30 -13.47 -10.33
CA LEU A 64 15.20 -13.36 -9.19
C LEU A 64 14.50 -13.91 -7.93
N HIS A 65 15.17 -14.78 -7.19
CA HIS A 65 14.80 -15.15 -5.83
C HIS A 65 15.25 -14.04 -4.86
N ALA A 66 14.35 -13.10 -4.59
CA ALA A 66 14.66 -11.92 -3.81
C ALA A 66 14.91 -12.25 -2.34
N ALA A 67 14.01 -13.05 -1.74
CA ALA A 67 14.09 -13.51 -0.36
C ALA A 67 13.30 -14.83 -0.20
N THR A 68 13.10 -15.32 1.02
CA THR A 68 12.54 -16.64 1.33
C THR A 68 11.29 -17.00 0.51
N SER A 69 10.34 -16.05 0.36
CA SER A 69 9.08 -16.25 -0.36
C SER A 69 8.83 -15.15 -1.39
N TYR A 70 9.86 -14.35 -1.73
CA TYR A 70 9.73 -13.20 -2.60
C TYR A 70 10.52 -13.41 -3.90
N TYR A 71 9.83 -13.16 -4.99
CA TYR A 71 10.32 -13.36 -6.34
C TYR A 71 10.18 -12.07 -7.12
N LEU A 72 11.18 -11.72 -7.90
CA LEU A 72 11.26 -10.43 -8.57
C LEU A 72 11.57 -10.60 -10.06
N LEU A 73 10.82 -9.88 -10.89
CA LEU A 73 11.17 -9.65 -12.28
C LEU A 73 11.28 -8.15 -12.56
N ASN A 74 12.45 -7.74 -13.04
CA ASN A 74 12.76 -6.38 -13.42
C ASN A 74 13.04 -6.30 -14.92
N PHE A 75 12.38 -5.40 -15.62
CA PHE A 75 12.57 -5.20 -17.08
C PHE A 75 12.15 -3.79 -17.49
N ASP A 76 12.55 -3.34 -18.68
CA ASP A 76 12.12 -2.03 -19.19
C ASP A 76 11.17 -2.20 -20.38
N THR A 77 10.21 -1.28 -20.49
CA THR A 77 9.30 -1.22 -21.62
C THR A 77 8.89 0.20 -21.98
N SER A 78 8.60 0.43 -23.26
CA SER A 78 8.01 1.69 -23.73
C SER A 78 6.52 1.59 -24.05
N GLY A 79 5.87 0.45 -23.76
CA GLY A 79 4.47 0.25 -24.06
C GLY A 79 3.91 -1.06 -23.56
N PRO A 80 2.78 -1.53 -24.09
CA PRO A 80 2.09 -2.71 -23.60
C PRO A 80 2.94 -3.98 -23.68
N VAL A 81 2.82 -4.84 -22.65
CA VAL A 81 3.50 -6.12 -22.53
C VAL A 81 2.50 -7.21 -22.16
N ASN A 82 2.46 -8.29 -22.94
CA ASN A 82 1.72 -9.50 -22.59
C ASN A 82 2.58 -10.33 -21.61
N VAL A 83 2.06 -10.59 -20.44
CA VAL A 83 2.72 -11.33 -19.37
C VAL A 83 2.04 -12.68 -19.23
N SER A 84 2.85 -13.74 -19.11
CA SER A 84 2.39 -15.06 -18.71
C SER A 84 3.27 -15.56 -17.57
N VAL A 85 2.65 -16.00 -16.47
CA VAL A 85 3.32 -16.54 -15.29
C VAL A 85 2.86 -17.97 -15.09
N THR A 86 3.80 -18.91 -15.01
CA THR A 86 3.55 -20.33 -14.69
C THR A 86 4.14 -20.60 -13.32
N ALA A 87 3.30 -20.96 -12.35
CA ALA A 87 3.77 -21.44 -11.06
C ALA A 87 4.31 -22.90 -11.16
N GLU A 88 5.30 -23.22 -10.35
CA GLU A 88 5.87 -24.58 -10.28
C GLU A 88 4.83 -25.57 -9.73
N ASP A 89 4.11 -25.20 -8.67
CA ASP A 89 2.96 -25.96 -8.18
C ASP A 89 1.76 -25.77 -9.13
N PRO A 90 1.24 -26.85 -9.75
CA PRO A 90 0.09 -26.75 -10.64
C PRO A 90 -1.20 -26.28 -9.97
N HIS A 91 -1.27 -26.33 -8.63
CA HIS A 91 -2.40 -25.90 -7.81
C HIS A 91 -2.22 -24.54 -7.17
N PHE A 92 -1.09 -23.88 -7.38
CA PHE A 92 -0.74 -22.63 -6.72
C PHE A 92 -1.85 -21.55 -6.84
N TRP A 93 -2.44 -21.42 -8.02
CA TRP A 93 -3.49 -20.43 -8.29
C TRP A 93 -4.91 -20.93 -8.05
N ASP A 94 -5.12 -22.09 -7.40
CA ASP A 94 -6.46 -22.65 -7.19
C ASP A 94 -7.35 -21.74 -6.32
N SER A 95 -6.79 -21.03 -5.37
CA SER A 95 -7.50 -20.05 -4.54
C SER A 95 -7.74 -18.71 -5.23
N GLY A 96 -7.20 -18.48 -6.43
CA GLY A 96 -7.32 -17.23 -7.16
C GLY A 96 -6.01 -16.49 -7.35
N VAL A 97 -6.10 -15.27 -7.92
CA VAL A 97 -4.97 -14.37 -8.20
C VAL A 97 -5.38 -12.95 -7.91
N GLU A 98 -4.57 -12.23 -7.16
CA GLU A 98 -4.66 -10.77 -7.00
C GLU A 98 -3.49 -10.07 -7.69
N VAL A 99 -3.78 -9.02 -8.43
CA VAL A 99 -2.77 -8.11 -9.01
C VAL A 99 -3.05 -6.72 -8.48
N ARG A 100 -2.10 -6.18 -7.73
CA ARG A 100 -2.22 -4.87 -7.09
C ARG A 100 -1.17 -3.90 -7.62
N PRO A 101 -1.44 -2.60 -7.65
CA PRO A 101 -2.67 -1.89 -7.26
C PRO A 101 -3.88 -2.21 -8.14
N THR A 102 -5.06 -2.29 -7.51
CA THR A 102 -6.32 -2.64 -8.19
C THR A 102 -6.77 -1.60 -9.20
N ARG A 103 -6.36 -0.34 -9.06
CA ARG A 103 -6.66 0.74 -10.02
C ARG A 103 -6.16 0.47 -11.44
N PHE A 104 -5.19 -0.41 -11.63
CA PHE A 104 -4.77 -0.81 -12.97
C PHE A 104 -5.79 -1.69 -13.69
N GLY A 105 -6.77 -2.25 -12.96
CA GLY A 105 -7.82 -3.08 -13.52
C GLY A 105 -7.29 -4.36 -14.20
N ILE A 106 -6.13 -4.83 -13.78
CA ILE A 106 -5.51 -6.03 -14.34
C ILE A 106 -6.17 -7.25 -13.71
N ARG A 107 -6.72 -8.09 -14.57
CA ARG A 107 -7.22 -9.39 -14.18
C ARG A 107 -6.58 -10.47 -15.04
N PRO A 108 -5.83 -11.40 -14.42
CA PRO A 108 -5.26 -12.50 -15.14
C PRO A 108 -6.31 -13.51 -15.62
N ALA A 109 -6.20 -13.94 -16.86
CA ALA A 109 -6.84 -15.19 -17.30
C ALA A 109 -6.02 -16.36 -16.75
N ARG A 110 -6.72 -17.38 -16.22
CA ARG A 110 -6.07 -18.55 -15.62
C ARG A 110 -6.36 -19.82 -16.41
N HIS A 111 -5.32 -20.63 -16.61
CA HIS A 111 -5.39 -21.97 -17.19
C HIS A 111 -4.45 -22.93 -16.40
N GLY A 112 -5.00 -23.62 -15.41
CA GLY A 112 -4.20 -24.45 -14.49
C GLY A 112 -3.18 -23.63 -13.71
N ALA A 113 -1.90 -23.99 -13.81
CA ALA A 113 -0.78 -23.29 -13.19
C ALA A 113 -0.41 -21.98 -13.90
N VAL A 114 -1.00 -21.65 -15.03
CA VAL A 114 -0.65 -20.48 -15.84
C VAL A 114 -1.66 -19.37 -15.63
N ILE A 115 -1.15 -18.17 -15.36
CA ILE A 115 -1.92 -16.93 -15.43
C ILE A 115 -1.37 -16.05 -16.56
N SER A 116 -2.23 -15.27 -17.20
CA SER A 116 -1.84 -14.36 -18.28
C SER A 116 -2.64 -13.07 -18.24
N PHE A 117 -1.99 -11.95 -18.55
CA PHE A 117 -2.58 -10.61 -18.60
C PHE A 117 -1.73 -9.67 -19.45
N THR A 118 -2.25 -8.47 -19.69
CA THR A 118 -1.52 -7.41 -20.39
C THR A 118 -1.27 -6.24 -19.44
N MET A 119 -0.02 -5.79 -19.34
CA MET A 119 0.34 -4.51 -18.74
C MET A 119 0.26 -3.43 -19.80
N ALA A 120 -0.28 -2.25 -19.47
CA ALA A 120 -0.42 -1.16 -20.44
C ALA A 120 0.92 -0.44 -20.76
N GLY A 121 1.89 -0.52 -19.87
CA GLY A 121 3.21 0.13 -19.97
C GLY A 121 3.99 0.01 -18.67
N PRO A 122 4.98 0.89 -18.46
CA PRO A 122 5.76 0.91 -17.23
C PRO A 122 4.85 0.99 -16.00
N SER A 123 5.03 0.06 -15.07
CA SER A 123 4.27 -0.02 -13.82
C SER A 123 4.91 -1.03 -12.87
N LYS A 124 4.57 -0.94 -11.60
CA LYS A 124 5.05 -1.84 -10.56
C LYS A 124 3.86 -2.61 -10.00
N LEU A 125 3.93 -3.93 -10.06
CA LEU A 125 2.84 -4.82 -9.68
C LEU A 125 3.28 -5.80 -8.61
N THR A 126 2.35 -6.10 -7.72
CA THR A 126 2.41 -7.22 -6.78
C THR A 126 1.41 -8.27 -7.22
N ILE A 127 1.85 -9.52 -7.36
CA ILE A 127 1.01 -10.64 -7.78
C ILE A 127 1.04 -11.68 -6.66
N THR A 128 -0.15 -11.97 -6.10
CA THR A 128 -0.32 -12.86 -4.95
C THR A 128 -1.54 -13.75 -5.14
N ARG A 129 -1.67 -14.73 -4.25
CA ARG A 129 -2.99 -15.35 -4.00
C ARG A 129 -3.82 -14.39 -3.12
N PRO A 130 -5.15 -14.49 -3.13
CA PRO A 130 -6.02 -13.70 -2.27
C PRO A 130 -5.65 -13.83 -0.79
N GLY A 131 -5.47 -12.69 -0.12
CA GLY A 131 -5.10 -12.64 1.29
C GLY A 131 -3.62 -12.88 1.61
N ASP A 132 -2.77 -13.16 0.63
CA ASP A 132 -1.34 -13.38 0.81
C ASP A 132 -0.57 -12.05 0.86
N HIS A 133 -0.79 -11.28 1.93
CA HIS A 133 -0.08 -10.01 2.16
C HIS A 133 0.99 -10.10 3.24
N PHE A 134 1.04 -11.23 3.93
CA PHE A 134 1.98 -11.48 5.02
C PHE A 134 3.41 -11.67 4.51
N ALA A 135 4.35 -11.53 5.43
CA ALA A 135 5.77 -11.56 5.11
C ALA A 135 6.27 -12.91 4.59
N ASP A 136 5.59 -14.01 4.92
CA ASP A 136 5.92 -15.37 4.49
C ASP A 136 5.11 -15.87 3.28
N ALA A 137 4.27 -15.00 2.70
CA ALA A 137 3.52 -15.33 1.50
C ALA A 137 4.41 -15.34 0.26
N ASP A 138 4.11 -16.25 -0.68
CA ASP A 138 4.78 -16.25 -1.98
C ASP A 138 4.31 -15.08 -2.83
N ILE A 139 5.16 -14.09 -3.00
CA ILE A 139 4.86 -12.86 -3.73
C ILE A 139 5.75 -12.73 -4.96
N LEU A 140 5.13 -12.53 -6.13
CA LEU A 140 5.84 -12.14 -7.34
C LEU A 140 5.72 -10.63 -7.55
N PHE A 141 6.84 -9.93 -7.43
CA PHE A 141 6.97 -8.53 -7.81
C PHE A 141 7.35 -8.42 -9.28
N LEU A 142 6.60 -7.63 -10.02
CA LEU A 142 6.80 -7.43 -11.44
C LEU A 142 6.97 -5.94 -11.73
N PHE A 143 8.21 -5.53 -12.00
CA PHE A 143 8.58 -4.15 -12.19
C PHE A 143 8.96 -3.86 -13.64
N ALA A 144 8.05 -3.21 -14.34
CA ALA A 144 8.28 -2.67 -15.67
C ALA A 144 8.73 -1.21 -15.56
N ASN A 145 9.99 -0.96 -15.84
CA ASN A 145 10.55 0.39 -15.81
C ASN A 145 10.37 1.09 -17.16
N PRO A 146 10.40 2.43 -17.20
CA PRO A 146 10.67 3.16 -18.43
C PRO A 146 12.00 2.72 -19.07
N ILE A 147 12.09 2.81 -20.39
CA ILE A 147 13.37 2.57 -21.08
C ILE A 147 14.41 3.58 -20.61
N ASP A 148 15.57 3.09 -20.20
CA ASP A 148 16.70 3.95 -19.87
C ASP A 148 17.27 4.59 -21.14
N HIS A 149 17.33 5.90 -21.13
CA HIS A 149 17.88 6.76 -22.19
C HIS A 149 19.16 7.49 -21.76
N SER A 150 19.74 7.17 -20.61
CA SER A 150 20.98 7.81 -20.12
C SER A 150 22.16 7.66 -21.08
N GLY A 151 22.18 6.59 -21.85
CA GLY A 151 23.30 6.25 -22.73
C GLY A 151 24.58 5.82 -22.00
N ILE A 152 24.50 5.60 -20.68
CA ILE A 152 25.64 5.16 -19.87
C ILE A 152 26.01 3.71 -20.23
N THR A 153 27.31 3.49 -20.42
CA THR A 153 27.89 2.19 -20.73
C THR A 153 29.15 1.97 -19.90
N ALA A 154 29.69 0.77 -19.89
CA ALA A 154 30.94 0.44 -19.20
C ALA A 154 32.14 1.28 -19.67
N SER A 155 32.06 1.93 -20.82
CA SER A 155 33.10 2.81 -21.36
C SER A 155 32.86 4.30 -21.09
N THR A 156 31.75 4.65 -20.39
CA THR A 156 31.44 6.05 -20.04
C THR A 156 32.48 6.57 -19.04
N PRO A 157 33.20 7.66 -19.35
CA PRO A 157 34.22 8.18 -18.44
C PRO A 157 33.63 8.63 -17.10
N ASN A 158 34.38 8.49 -16.02
CA ASN A 158 34.06 8.92 -14.67
C ASN A 158 32.76 8.28 -14.09
N VAL A 159 32.42 7.09 -14.56
CA VAL A 159 31.30 6.28 -14.03
C VAL A 159 31.88 4.99 -13.45
N ARG A 160 31.55 4.69 -12.19
CA ARG A 160 31.75 3.35 -11.64
C ARG A 160 30.61 2.47 -12.13
N TYR A 161 30.91 1.61 -13.07
CA TYR A 161 29.92 0.79 -13.78
C TYR A 161 29.96 -0.65 -13.29
N TYR A 162 28.80 -1.15 -12.86
CA TYR A 162 28.60 -2.56 -12.53
C TYR A 162 27.82 -3.23 -13.66
N ASP A 163 28.44 -4.15 -14.35
CA ASP A 163 27.83 -4.91 -15.42
C ASP A 163 26.89 -6.03 -14.88
N SER A 164 26.13 -6.64 -15.79
CA SER A 164 25.28 -7.78 -15.45
C SER A 164 26.10 -8.93 -14.86
N GLY A 165 25.68 -9.48 -13.75
CA GLY A 165 26.38 -10.55 -13.01
C GLY A 165 26.36 -10.33 -11.51
N ILE A 166 27.05 -11.21 -10.78
CA ILE A 166 27.15 -11.17 -9.32
C ILE A 166 28.40 -10.42 -8.89
N HIS A 167 28.22 -9.46 -7.99
CA HIS A 167 29.28 -8.69 -7.35
C HIS A 167 29.15 -8.85 -5.83
N HIS A 168 30.26 -9.17 -5.15
CA HIS A 168 30.32 -9.33 -3.69
C HIS A 168 31.16 -8.20 -3.09
N GLU A 169 30.50 -7.06 -2.88
CA GLU A 169 31.17 -5.91 -2.27
C GLU A 169 30.17 -4.92 -1.68
N ASN A 170 30.62 -4.18 -0.69
CA ASN A 170 29.93 -2.98 -0.25
C ASN A 170 30.34 -1.80 -1.14
N ILE A 171 29.38 -1.04 -1.61
CA ILE A 171 29.62 0.13 -2.44
C ILE A 171 29.82 1.33 -1.51
N ASP A 172 31.06 1.72 -1.25
CA ASP A 172 31.38 3.00 -0.62
C ASP A 172 31.47 4.08 -1.69
N ALA A 173 30.53 5.00 -1.71
CA ALA A 173 30.50 6.11 -2.66
C ALA A 173 31.51 7.20 -2.27
N ASN A 174 32.01 7.92 -3.29
CA ASN A 174 32.83 9.12 -3.11
C ASN A 174 32.06 10.35 -3.58
N SER A 175 32.36 11.52 -3.00
CA SER A 175 31.76 12.78 -3.44
C SER A 175 32.01 13.06 -4.92
N GLY A 176 30.96 13.48 -5.63
CA GLY A 176 31.00 13.75 -7.07
C GLY A 176 30.96 12.52 -7.97
N GLU A 177 30.71 11.33 -7.41
CA GLU A 177 30.74 10.08 -8.14
C GLU A 177 29.39 9.77 -8.83
N THR A 178 29.45 9.20 -10.01
CA THR A 178 28.33 8.52 -10.66
C THR A 178 28.56 7.01 -10.62
N ILE A 179 27.62 6.27 -10.03
CA ILE A 179 27.60 4.81 -9.94
C ILE A 179 26.45 4.31 -10.79
N TYR A 180 26.72 3.37 -11.68
CA TYR A 180 25.69 2.80 -12.56
C TYR A 180 25.59 1.29 -12.37
N LEU A 181 24.41 0.83 -11.94
CA LEU A 181 24.11 -0.58 -11.79
C LEU A 181 23.30 -1.04 -13.00
N ALA A 182 23.93 -1.74 -13.93
CA ALA A 182 23.26 -2.22 -15.13
C ALA A 182 22.14 -3.21 -14.81
N GLY A 183 21.15 -3.30 -15.68
CA GLY A 183 20.13 -4.32 -15.56
C GLY A 183 20.73 -5.73 -15.55
N GLY A 184 20.38 -6.55 -14.55
CA GLY A 184 20.99 -7.86 -14.30
C GLY A 184 22.25 -7.84 -13.44
N ALA A 185 22.75 -6.67 -13.02
CA ALA A 185 23.76 -6.59 -11.96
C ALA A 185 23.10 -6.93 -10.60
N VAL A 186 23.72 -7.81 -9.83
CA VAL A 186 23.31 -8.21 -8.49
C VAL A 186 24.48 -8.01 -7.54
N ILE A 187 24.32 -7.04 -6.64
CA ILE A 187 25.36 -6.68 -5.67
C ILE A 187 24.99 -7.29 -4.31
N PHE A 188 25.80 -8.22 -3.82
CA PHE A 188 25.68 -8.68 -2.44
C PHE A 188 26.49 -7.76 -1.53
N GLY A 189 25.78 -6.86 -0.84
CA GLY A 189 26.42 -5.87 0.02
C GLY A 189 25.48 -4.72 0.38
N SER A 190 26.06 -3.59 0.71
CA SER A 190 25.40 -2.36 1.13
C SER A 190 25.87 -1.19 0.25
N LEU A 191 24.97 -0.22 0.01
CA LEU A 191 25.32 1.06 -0.57
C LEU A 191 25.52 2.08 0.57
N ASN A 192 26.74 2.57 0.72
CA ASN A 192 27.11 3.53 1.74
C ASN A 192 27.35 4.92 1.12
N LEU A 193 26.46 5.84 1.47
CA LEU A 193 26.54 7.26 1.14
C LEU A 193 26.87 8.01 2.43
N TRP A 194 28.13 7.86 2.87
CA TRP A 194 28.58 8.28 4.18
C TRP A 194 29.49 9.51 4.07
N GLN A 195 29.03 10.67 4.55
CA GLN A 195 29.74 11.93 4.50
C GLN A 195 30.18 12.30 3.08
N VAL A 196 29.26 12.18 2.15
CA VAL A 196 29.50 12.44 0.72
C VAL A 196 28.47 13.42 0.16
N GLU A 197 28.88 14.08 -0.92
CA GLU A 197 28.02 15.02 -1.63
C GLU A 197 28.07 14.84 -3.14
N ASN A 198 26.99 15.23 -3.82
CA ASN A 198 26.88 15.22 -5.29
C ASN A 198 27.10 13.81 -5.86
N VAL A 199 26.39 12.80 -5.36
CA VAL A 199 26.50 11.42 -5.82
C VAL A 199 25.23 11.00 -6.56
N HIS A 200 25.41 10.34 -7.71
CA HIS A 200 24.32 9.77 -8.50
C HIS A 200 24.48 8.25 -8.55
N VAL A 201 23.45 7.51 -8.15
CA VAL A 201 23.39 6.05 -8.25
C VAL A 201 22.25 5.68 -9.17
N LEU A 202 22.55 5.20 -10.35
CA LEU A 202 21.63 5.06 -11.47
C LEU A 202 21.56 3.61 -11.97
N GLY A 203 20.52 3.33 -12.75
CA GLY A 203 20.35 2.04 -13.42
C GLY A 203 19.30 1.13 -12.76
N THR A 204 19.16 -0.09 -13.27
CA THR A 204 18.10 -1.02 -12.84
C THR A 204 18.65 -2.27 -12.15
N GLY A 205 19.90 -2.24 -11.71
CA GLY A 205 20.53 -3.33 -10.95
C GLY A 205 19.93 -3.50 -9.55
N THR A 206 20.29 -4.58 -8.91
CA THR A 206 19.73 -5.00 -7.61
C THR A 206 20.84 -5.10 -6.56
N ILE A 207 20.63 -4.49 -5.41
CA ILE A 207 21.45 -4.67 -4.21
C ILE A 207 20.71 -5.63 -3.29
N ILE A 208 21.37 -6.68 -2.86
CA ILE A 208 20.85 -7.65 -1.88
C ILE A 208 21.68 -7.52 -0.62
N TYR A 209 21.05 -7.02 0.43
CA TYR A 209 21.66 -6.93 1.74
C TYR A 209 21.35 -8.17 2.56
N ASP A 210 22.39 -8.92 2.91
CA ASP A 210 22.34 -10.18 3.65
C ASP A 210 23.21 -10.08 4.91
N GLY A 211 23.05 -8.99 5.64
CA GLY A 211 23.82 -8.65 6.83
C GLY A 211 23.43 -9.45 8.08
N PRO A 212 23.89 -9.03 9.26
CA PRO A 212 23.56 -9.70 10.51
C PRO A 212 22.07 -9.90 10.72
N GLN A 213 21.66 -11.07 11.18
CA GLN A 213 20.24 -11.39 11.45
C GLN A 213 19.69 -10.70 12.70
N ASP A 214 20.53 -10.21 13.58
CA ASP A 214 20.16 -9.40 14.73
C ASP A 214 21.11 -8.21 14.88
N PRO A 215 20.87 -7.12 14.13
CA PRO A 215 21.70 -5.92 14.20
C PRO A 215 21.59 -5.21 15.55
N TYR A 216 20.49 -5.40 16.29
CA TYR A 216 20.23 -4.72 17.56
C TYR A 216 21.03 -5.28 18.74
N SER A 217 21.65 -6.44 18.57
CA SER A 217 22.60 -7.00 19.57
C SER A 217 23.90 -6.19 19.65
N ASP A 218 24.20 -5.37 18.65
CA ASP A 218 25.41 -4.55 18.60
C ASP A 218 25.09 -3.07 18.90
N THR A 219 25.68 -2.54 19.94
CA THR A 219 25.55 -1.14 20.31
C THR A 219 26.20 -0.22 19.28
N GLY A 220 25.49 0.82 18.86
CA GLY A 220 25.98 1.80 17.88
C GLY A 220 25.82 1.40 16.41
N TRP A 221 24.95 0.47 16.09
CA TRP A 221 24.64 0.05 14.74
C TRP A 221 24.18 1.20 13.81
N ILE A 222 23.51 2.22 14.33
CA ILE A 222 23.11 3.42 13.59
C ILE A 222 24.27 4.30 13.15
N HIS A 223 25.48 4.03 13.58
CA HIS A 223 26.72 4.74 13.24
C HIS A 223 27.66 3.86 12.42
N LYS A 224 27.16 2.83 11.74
CA LYS A 224 28.00 1.91 11.00
C LYS A 224 27.63 1.86 9.54
N LYS A 225 28.65 1.85 8.70
CA LYS A 225 28.53 1.43 7.31
C LYS A 225 28.15 -0.06 7.24
N ASN A 226 27.56 -0.47 6.14
CA ASN A 226 27.23 -1.87 5.84
C ASN A 226 26.24 -2.51 6.83
N TRP A 227 25.36 -1.70 7.42
CA TRP A 227 24.38 -2.18 8.40
C TRP A 227 22.95 -2.29 7.85
N HIS A 228 22.71 -1.63 6.74
CA HIS A 228 21.45 -1.63 5.99
C HIS A 228 21.72 -1.76 4.49
N CYS A 229 20.71 -2.01 3.70
CA CYS A 229 20.86 -2.06 2.25
C CYS A 229 21.36 -0.71 1.70
N ILE A 230 20.81 0.40 2.18
CA ILE A 230 21.27 1.76 1.84
C ILE A 230 21.49 2.54 3.14
N VAL A 231 22.69 3.04 3.32
CA VAL A 231 23.08 3.87 4.47
C VAL A 231 23.46 5.26 3.99
N MET A 232 22.72 6.26 4.45
CA MET A 232 23.04 7.68 4.26
C MET A 232 23.32 8.31 5.63
N ASP A 233 24.51 8.83 5.83
CA ASP A 233 24.91 9.54 7.05
C ASP A 233 25.64 10.82 6.65
N ASP A 234 25.08 11.97 7.00
CA ASP A 234 25.61 13.29 6.63
C ASP A 234 25.88 13.41 5.09
N ALA A 235 24.91 12.88 4.32
CA ALA A 235 24.96 12.88 2.86
C ALA A 235 24.17 14.08 2.31
N TYR A 236 24.72 14.71 1.24
CA TYR A 236 24.15 15.90 0.67
C TYR A 236 24.08 15.84 -0.86
N ASN A 237 22.93 16.23 -1.44
CA ASN A 237 22.70 16.23 -2.88
C ASN A 237 22.96 14.86 -3.50
N ILE A 238 22.10 13.91 -3.15
CA ILE A 238 22.18 12.51 -3.60
C ILE A 238 21.00 12.21 -4.52
N GLU A 239 21.25 11.52 -5.60
CA GLU A 239 20.23 10.98 -6.49
C GLU A 239 20.34 9.46 -6.60
N LEU A 240 19.22 8.78 -6.31
CA LEU A 240 19.05 7.35 -6.58
C LEU A 240 17.96 7.18 -7.64
N ASP A 241 18.28 6.56 -8.78
CA ASP A 241 17.26 6.32 -9.81
C ASP A 241 17.33 4.90 -10.38
N GLY A 242 16.22 4.21 -10.31
CA GLY A 242 15.97 2.92 -10.94
C GLY A 242 16.40 1.69 -10.15
N ILE A 243 17.27 1.81 -9.17
CA ILE A 243 17.84 0.66 -8.44
C ILE A 243 16.79 -0.10 -7.60
N THR A 244 17.10 -1.36 -7.34
CA THR A 244 16.34 -2.21 -6.43
C THR A 244 17.19 -2.55 -5.20
N CYS A 245 16.62 -2.38 -4.00
CA CYS A 245 17.22 -2.75 -2.74
C CYS A 245 16.40 -3.87 -2.10
N ILE A 246 17.03 -4.97 -1.74
CA ILE A 246 16.42 -6.12 -1.08
C ILE A 246 17.14 -6.37 0.23
N THR A 247 16.40 -6.36 1.33
CA THR A 247 16.96 -6.66 2.66
C THR A 247 16.49 -8.03 3.13
N ARG A 248 17.41 -8.97 3.34
CA ARG A 248 17.17 -10.32 3.85
C ARG A 248 17.38 -10.46 5.35
N SER A 249 18.09 -9.53 5.95
CA SER A 249 18.36 -9.49 7.38
C SER A 249 17.28 -8.73 8.15
N ARG A 250 17.27 -8.86 9.47
CA ARG A 250 16.42 -8.07 10.37
C ARG A 250 17.03 -6.69 10.56
N SER A 251 16.86 -5.79 9.59
CA SER A 251 17.34 -4.41 9.69
C SER A 251 16.51 -3.49 8.82
N TRP A 252 16.48 -2.22 9.14
CA TRP A 252 15.93 -1.19 8.27
C TRP A 252 16.51 -1.31 6.86
N GLN A 253 15.78 -0.88 5.87
CA GLN A 253 16.23 -1.02 4.47
C GLN A 253 17.03 0.20 4.04
N VAL A 254 16.51 1.40 4.29
CA VAL A 254 17.17 2.68 3.99
C VAL A 254 17.25 3.49 5.27
N GLN A 255 18.45 3.73 5.76
CA GLN A 255 18.71 4.65 6.86
C GLN A 255 19.16 5.99 6.30
N MET A 256 18.51 7.08 6.74
CA MET A 256 18.92 8.46 6.48
C MET A 256 19.19 9.16 7.79
N LYS A 257 20.44 9.51 8.04
CA LYS A 257 20.84 10.29 9.22
C LYS A 257 21.43 11.62 8.78
N ASP A 258 20.86 12.72 9.27
CA ASP A 258 21.32 14.09 8.99
C ASP A 258 21.53 14.43 7.49
N SER A 259 20.93 13.67 6.61
CA SER A 259 21.10 13.80 5.16
C SER A 259 20.06 14.74 4.56
N ARG A 260 20.45 15.50 3.52
CA ARG A 260 19.59 16.52 2.89
C ARG A 260 19.75 16.57 1.37
N HIS A 261 18.74 17.11 0.69
CA HIS A 261 18.65 17.19 -0.77
C HIS A 261 18.78 15.80 -1.42
N ILE A 262 17.90 14.88 -0.98
CA ILE A 262 17.91 13.50 -1.44
C ILE A 262 16.77 13.28 -2.44
N GLY A 263 17.11 12.83 -3.63
CA GLY A 263 16.19 12.36 -4.66
C GLY A 263 16.19 10.85 -4.76
N MET A 264 15.03 10.21 -4.65
CA MET A 264 14.83 8.77 -4.87
C MET A 264 13.75 8.58 -5.92
N TYR A 265 14.14 8.17 -7.12
CA TYR A 265 13.26 8.05 -8.27
C TYR A 265 13.21 6.60 -8.76
N ASN A 266 12.02 6.12 -9.05
CA ASN A 266 11.81 4.76 -9.59
C ASN A 266 12.57 3.65 -8.81
N ILE A 267 12.84 3.85 -7.51
CA ILE A 267 13.50 2.84 -6.70
C ILE A 267 12.51 1.78 -6.21
N LYS A 268 13.01 0.60 -5.91
CA LYS A 268 12.25 -0.50 -5.33
C LYS A 268 12.96 -0.96 -4.07
N VAL A 269 12.26 -0.94 -2.96
CA VAL A 269 12.79 -1.27 -1.64
C VAL A 269 11.94 -2.39 -1.07
N ILE A 270 12.56 -3.55 -0.81
CA ILE A 270 11.84 -4.79 -0.46
C ILE A 270 12.48 -5.42 0.78
N GLY A 271 11.74 -5.45 1.88
CA GLY A 271 12.04 -6.23 3.05
C GLY A 271 11.55 -7.67 2.87
N GLY A 272 12.45 -8.61 2.91
CA GLY A 272 12.20 -9.99 2.52
C GLY A 272 12.40 -11.03 3.61
N ASN A 273 12.37 -10.66 4.89
CA ASN A 273 12.45 -11.64 5.97
C ASN A 273 11.09 -11.83 6.63
N PRO A 274 10.45 -13.00 6.46
CA PRO A 274 9.09 -13.24 6.93
C PRO A 274 8.93 -13.27 8.45
N ASN A 275 9.99 -13.47 9.20
CA ASN A 275 9.93 -13.68 10.65
C ASN A 275 10.36 -12.46 11.47
N ASN A 276 10.59 -11.32 10.83
CA ASN A 276 11.20 -10.18 11.52
C ASN A 276 10.45 -8.87 11.22
N ALA A 277 9.89 -8.29 12.25
CA ALA A 277 9.74 -6.85 12.39
C ALA A 277 11.09 -6.14 12.15
N ASN A 278 11.09 -4.82 12.06
CA ASN A 278 12.26 -3.97 11.86
C ASN A 278 12.89 -4.01 10.45
N GLN A 279 12.12 -4.38 9.43
CA GLN A 279 12.48 -4.10 8.04
C GLN A 279 11.68 -2.89 7.55
N ASP A 280 11.89 -1.77 8.20
CA ASP A 280 11.30 -0.49 7.83
C ASP A 280 11.79 -0.07 6.44
N GLY A 281 10.97 0.65 5.69
CA GLY A 281 11.32 1.06 4.33
C GLY A 281 12.37 2.17 4.34
N VAL A 282 12.04 3.31 4.95
CA VAL A 282 12.95 4.47 5.10
C VAL A 282 12.84 5.04 6.50
N ASP A 283 13.98 5.18 7.18
CA ASP A 283 14.10 5.77 8.51
C ASP A 283 14.87 7.08 8.48
N TRP A 284 14.23 8.17 8.90
CA TRP A 284 14.87 9.48 9.04
C TRP A 284 15.29 9.72 10.49
N LEU A 285 16.60 9.80 10.70
CA LEU A 285 17.26 10.12 11.97
C LEU A 285 17.75 11.56 11.97
N GLY A 286 16.87 12.51 11.64
CA GLY A 286 17.21 13.89 11.35
C GLY A 286 17.44 14.16 9.86
N GLY A 287 17.51 15.45 9.49
CA GLY A 287 17.69 15.84 8.10
C GLY A 287 16.38 16.12 7.38
N GLY A 288 16.30 15.73 6.11
CA GLY A 288 15.11 15.96 5.28
C GLY A 288 15.44 16.49 3.88
N ASP A 289 14.62 17.44 3.37
CA ASP A 289 14.70 17.90 1.98
C ASP A 289 14.74 16.69 1.02
N THR A 290 13.84 15.73 1.23
CA THR A 290 13.82 14.45 0.54
C THR A 290 12.63 14.38 -0.42
N THR A 291 12.87 13.97 -1.66
CA THR A 291 11.83 13.68 -2.64
C THR A 291 11.88 12.21 -3.05
N ILE A 292 10.77 11.50 -2.88
CA ILE A 292 10.59 10.11 -3.36
C ILE A 292 9.49 10.14 -4.41
N ARG A 293 9.76 9.62 -5.61
CA ARG A 293 8.78 9.61 -6.69
C ARG A 293 8.80 8.33 -7.51
N ASN A 294 7.62 7.92 -8.00
CA ASN A 294 7.44 6.76 -8.87
C ASN A 294 8.15 5.50 -8.33
N SER A 295 8.06 5.25 -7.02
CA SER A 295 8.83 4.23 -6.33
C SER A 295 7.92 3.12 -5.78
N TYR A 296 8.52 2.05 -5.27
CA TYR A 296 7.82 0.92 -4.67
C TYR A 296 8.49 0.52 -3.36
N PHE A 297 7.71 0.43 -2.30
CA PHE A 297 8.19 0.01 -0.99
C PHE A 297 7.37 -1.16 -0.45
N ARG A 298 8.07 -2.23 -0.09
CA ARG A 298 7.53 -3.34 0.69
C ARG A 298 8.34 -3.47 1.96
N ALA A 299 7.70 -3.19 3.08
CA ALA A 299 8.28 -3.34 4.42
C ALA A 299 7.68 -4.56 5.14
N SER A 300 8.36 -5.06 6.14
CA SER A 300 7.77 -5.94 7.15
C SER A 300 7.51 -5.21 8.47
N ASP A 301 7.80 -3.91 8.52
CA ASP A 301 7.51 -2.97 9.58
C ASP A 301 7.06 -1.64 8.98
N ASP A 302 7.33 -0.48 9.59
CA ASP A 302 6.90 0.82 9.08
C ASP A 302 7.49 1.12 7.69
N VAL A 303 6.67 1.63 6.76
CA VAL A 303 7.20 1.93 5.42
C VAL A 303 8.02 3.21 5.44
N PHE A 304 7.53 4.25 6.11
CA PHE A 304 8.19 5.55 6.24
C PHE A 304 8.20 5.95 7.70
N ALA A 305 9.37 5.96 8.32
CA ALA A 305 9.53 6.20 9.74
C ALA A 305 10.35 7.47 10.02
N LEU A 306 9.70 8.47 10.62
CA LEU A 306 10.34 9.70 11.08
C LEU A 306 10.77 9.51 12.53
N GLN A 307 12.04 9.21 12.74
CA GLN A 307 12.57 8.82 14.03
C GLN A 307 13.26 9.98 14.79
N GLY A 308 13.80 10.95 14.07
CA GLY A 308 14.54 12.08 14.64
C GLY A 308 15.78 11.69 15.44
N ASN A 309 15.63 10.81 16.39
CA ASN A 309 16.70 10.09 17.07
C ASN A 309 16.28 8.62 17.29
N TRP A 310 17.20 7.79 17.68
CA TRP A 310 16.91 6.44 18.10
C TRP A 310 17.44 6.21 19.52
N ASP A 311 16.55 6.28 20.48
CA ASP A 311 16.83 6.03 21.91
C ASP A 311 16.37 4.60 22.30
N GLY A 312 16.09 3.76 21.29
CA GLY A 312 15.44 2.49 21.47
C GLY A 312 16.20 1.51 22.35
N TYR A 313 15.46 0.67 23.07
CA TYR A 313 15.90 -0.50 23.80
C TYR A 313 16.92 -0.25 24.92
N ASP A 314 16.80 0.87 25.66
CA ASP A 314 17.62 1.19 26.86
C ASP A 314 19.15 1.11 26.67
N LEU A 315 19.62 1.19 25.43
CA LEU A 315 21.04 1.14 25.14
C LEU A 315 21.69 2.52 25.35
N PRO A 316 22.60 2.68 26.31
CA PRO A 316 23.19 4.00 26.67
C PRO A 316 23.87 4.72 25.53
N LEU A 317 24.26 4.01 24.48
CA LEU A 317 24.96 4.55 23.32
C LEU A 317 24.03 5.09 22.23
N MET A 318 22.73 4.87 22.33
CA MET A 318 21.75 5.34 21.35
C MET A 318 21.09 6.67 21.71
N ARG A 319 21.52 7.32 22.79
CA ARG A 319 21.07 8.65 23.18
C ARG A 319 21.69 9.72 22.28
N ILE A 320 21.18 9.79 21.07
CA ILE A 320 21.51 10.86 20.16
C ILE A 320 20.49 11.99 20.41
N PRO A 321 20.93 13.22 20.57
CA PRO A 321 20.01 14.36 20.60
C PRO A 321 19.08 14.30 19.40
N GLY A 322 17.78 14.43 19.60
CA GLY A 322 16.80 14.45 18.52
C GLY A 322 17.13 15.57 17.53
N ARG A 323 17.06 15.25 16.25
CA ARG A 323 17.27 16.20 15.15
C ARG A 323 16.02 16.32 14.35
N ASP A 324 15.69 17.54 13.94
CA ASP A 324 14.49 17.81 13.19
C ASP A 324 14.47 17.08 11.85
N VAL A 325 13.29 16.57 11.50
CA VAL A 325 13.01 15.93 10.22
C VAL A 325 12.02 16.81 9.46
N THR A 326 12.42 17.39 8.34
CA THR A 326 11.61 18.39 7.64
C THR A 326 11.67 18.27 6.12
N ASN A 327 10.63 18.80 5.44
CA ASN A 327 10.59 18.89 3.97
C ASN A 327 10.71 17.53 3.28
N ILE A 328 9.78 16.63 3.55
CA ILE A 328 9.69 15.34 2.87
C ILE A 328 8.52 15.38 1.89
N THR A 329 8.77 14.98 0.66
CA THR A 329 7.75 14.84 -0.39
C THR A 329 7.79 13.44 -0.97
N ILE A 330 6.65 12.73 -0.96
CA ILE A 330 6.49 11.39 -1.54
C ILE A 330 5.34 11.43 -2.53
N GLU A 331 5.61 11.05 -3.79
CA GLU A 331 4.64 11.16 -4.88
C GLU A 331 4.66 9.91 -5.77
N ASP A 332 3.51 9.61 -6.39
CA ASP A 332 3.39 8.57 -7.43
C ASP A 332 3.96 7.20 -6.97
N THR A 333 3.85 6.86 -5.70
CA THR A 333 4.57 5.73 -5.09
C THR A 333 3.59 4.68 -4.57
N ILE A 334 4.03 3.42 -4.60
CA ILE A 334 3.29 2.28 -4.05
C ILE A 334 3.93 1.88 -2.74
N ALA A 335 3.11 1.73 -1.70
CA ALA A 335 3.53 1.32 -0.38
C ALA A 335 2.79 0.06 0.10
N SER A 336 3.48 -0.79 0.83
CA SER A 336 2.94 -1.99 1.46
C SER A 336 3.73 -2.35 2.70
N THR A 337 3.06 -2.76 3.75
CA THR A 337 3.72 -3.35 4.92
C THR A 337 3.00 -4.61 5.37
N SER A 338 3.72 -5.59 5.90
CA SER A 338 3.10 -6.83 6.36
C SER A 338 2.53 -6.73 7.76
N ILE A 339 3.12 -5.92 8.64
CA ILE A 339 2.75 -5.92 10.07
C ILE A 339 2.70 -4.54 10.74
N SER A 340 2.81 -3.42 10.01
CA SER A 340 2.93 -2.12 10.66
C SER A 340 2.23 -1.00 9.89
N ASN A 341 2.72 0.21 10.02
CA ASN A 341 2.12 1.43 9.49
C ASN A 341 2.69 1.80 8.12
N THR A 342 1.94 2.56 7.35
CA THR A 342 2.53 3.20 6.17
C THR A 342 3.46 4.33 6.59
N ILE A 343 3.03 5.15 7.56
CA ILE A 343 3.84 6.25 8.08
C ILE A 343 3.84 6.17 9.60
N ARG A 344 5.05 6.19 10.16
CA ARG A 344 5.29 6.29 11.59
C ARG A 344 6.00 7.58 11.93
N VAL A 345 5.46 8.33 12.88
CA VAL A 345 6.13 9.51 13.43
C VAL A 345 6.40 9.28 14.91
N ALA A 346 7.63 9.49 15.29
CA ALA A 346 8.14 9.24 16.63
C ALA A 346 8.13 7.76 17.07
N TRP A 347 8.71 7.54 18.19
CA TRP A 347 8.73 6.30 18.97
C TRP A 347 8.80 6.73 20.43
N PRO A 348 8.38 5.90 21.39
CA PRO A 348 8.45 6.26 22.80
C PRO A 348 9.74 6.94 23.20
N GLN A 349 9.63 8.01 24.06
CA GLN A 349 10.73 8.80 24.62
C GLN A 349 11.56 9.63 23.64
N LYS A 350 11.13 9.82 22.41
CA LYS A 350 11.87 10.65 21.44
C LYS A 350 11.47 12.10 21.51
N THR A 351 12.51 12.95 21.46
CA THR A 351 12.37 14.40 21.44
C THR A 351 12.95 14.95 20.15
N PHE A 352 12.10 15.31 19.21
CA PHE A 352 12.47 15.99 17.97
C PHE A 352 11.27 16.71 17.38
N ASN A 353 11.51 17.62 16.43
CA ASN A 353 10.45 18.24 15.68
C ASN A 353 10.37 17.66 14.27
N SER A 354 9.16 17.60 13.72
CA SER A 354 8.97 17.27 12.32
C SER A 354 7.91 18.16 11.69
N ALA A 355 8.16 18.57 10.44
CA ALA A 355 7.25 19.44 9.71
C ALA A 355 7.41 19.31 8.19
N HIS A 356 6.40 19.81 7.47
CA HIS A 356 6.40 19.91 6.01
C HIS A 356 6.53 18.53 5.34
N PHE A 357 5.69 17.59 5.77
CA PHE A 357 5.57 16.28 5.15
C PHE A 357 4.42 16.29 4.15
N LYS A 358 4.70 15.93 2.90
CA LYS A 358 3.71 15.85 1.84
C LYS A 358 3.72 14.47 1.19
N MET A 359 2.56 13.88 1.05
CA MET A 359 2.38 12.63 0.33
C MET A 359 1.20 12.75 -0.62
N SER A 360 1.42 12.41 -1.90
CA SER A 360 0.38 12.54 -2.91
C SER A 360 0.43 11.45 -3.98
N ASN A 361 -0.74 11.13 -4.53
CA ASN A 361 -0.93 10.11 -5.56
C ASN A 361 -0.29 8.76 -5.19
N MET A 362 -0.69 8.22 -4.03
CA MET A 362 -0.16 6.99 -3.50
C MET A 362 -1.13 5.82 -3.68
N ASP A 363 -0.58 4.63 -3.90
CA ASP A 363 -1.29 3.38 -3.73
C ASP A 363 -0.74 2.66 -2.50
N VAL A 364 -1.52 2.57 -1.45
CA VAL A 364 -1.20 1.77 -0.27
C VAL A 364 -1.94 0.45 -0.39
N ILE A 365 -1.23 -0.60 -0.79
CA ILE A 365 -1.86 -1.86 -1.17
C ILE A 365 -2.08 -2.83 -0.01
N HIS A 366 -1.46 -2.57 1.12
CA HIS A 366 -1.70 -3.26 2.38
C HIS A 366 -1.09 -2.50 3.55
N THR A 367 -1.81 -2.42 4.68
CA THR A 367 -1.29 -2.03 6.01
C THR A 367 -1.39 -3.19 6.98
N GLY A 368 -0.57 -3.21 8.03
CA GLY A 368 -0.70 -4.19 9.09
C GLY A 368 -2.07 -4.12 9.78
N TYR A 369 -2.57 -5.25 10.27
CA TYR A 369 -3.78 -5.33 11.08
C TYR A 369 -3.46 -5.44 12.55
N GLY A 370 -4.28 -4.82 13.39
CA GLY A 370 -4.05 -4.81 14.82
C GLY A 370 -2.91 -3.89 15.20
N GLY A 371 -2.11 -4.32 16.11
CA GLY A 371 -0.97 -3.59 16.66
C GLY A 371 -0.70 -4.08 18.07
N CYS A 372 0.56 -4.02 18.49
CA CYS A 372 0.98 -4.59 19.77
C CYS A 372 0.41 -3.85 20.98
N LYS A 373 0.12 -2.55 20.83
CA LYS A 373 -0.48 -1.71 21.88
C LYS A 373 -1.56 -0.78 21.35
N VAL A 374 -1.47 -0.44 20.06
CA VAL A 374 -2.38 0.48 19.37
C VAL A 374 -2.64 -0.05 17.96
N PRO A 375 -3.79 0.24 17.35
CA PRO A 375 -4.10 -0.19 15.99
C PRO A 375 -3.06 0.34 15.00
N PHE A 376 -2.53 -0.50 14.13
CA PHE A 376 -1.73 -0.04 13.00
C PHE A 376 -2.58 0.80 12.04
N ALA A 377 -1.96 1.77 11.40
CA ALA A 377 -2.68 2.74 10.60
C ALA A 377 -1.92 3.13 9.32
N PHE A 378 -2.61 3.83 8.42
CA PHE A 378 -1.92 4.54 7.36
C PHE A 378 -0.97 5.59 7.93
N PHE A 379 -1.41 6.36 8.94
CA PHE A 379 -0.60 7.36 9.64
C PHE A 379 -0.64 7.12 11.15
N GLU A 380 0.51 6.84 11.74
CA GLU A 380 0.64 6.72 13.19
C GLU A 380 1.61 7.77 13.73
N LEU A 381 1.20 8.44 14.79
CA LEU A 381 2.04 9.30 15.57
C LEU A 381 1.90 8.89 17.04
N TRP A 382 2.91 8.23 17.57
CA TRP A 382 2.92 7.69 18.91
C TRP A 382 4.20 8.05 19.65
N ALA A 383 4.07 8.74 20.78
CA ALA A 383 5.17 8.98 21.70
C ALA A 383 4.74 8.66 23.13
N ASP A 384 5.65 8.06 23.90
CA ASP A 384 5.45 7.86 25.33
C ASP A 384 5.38 9.22 26.08
N PRO A 385 4.86 9.23 27.31
CA PRO A 385 4.76 10.44 28.15
C PRO A 385 6.06 11.22 28.36
N GLY A 386 7.21 10.63 28.07
CA GLY A 386 8.52 11.30 28.12
C GLY A 386 8.98 11.95 26.82
N GLY A 387 8.32 11.69 25.68
CA GLY A 387 8.66 12.30 24.40
C GLY A 387 8.16 13.75 24.31
N HIS A 388 9.00 14.63 23.81
CA HIS A 388 8.66 16.04 23.58
C HIS A 388 9.01 16.43 22.16
N GLY A 389 8.26 17.35 21.59
CA GLY A 389 8.48 17.88 20.25
C GLY A 389 7.24 18.50 19.66
N SER A 390 7.39 19.10 18.50
CA SER A 390 6.29 19.61 17.70
C SER A 390 6.25 18.88 16.36
N HIS A 391 5.09 18.35 16.02
CA HIS A 391 4.86 17.63 14.77
C HIS A 391 3.74 18.34 14.01
N ALA A 392 4.06 18.98 12.88
CA ALA A 392 3.12 19.86 12.19
C ALA A 392 3.23 19.82 10.67
N ASP A 393 2.17 20.28 9.99
CA ASP A 393 2.08 20.40 8.53
C ASP A 393 2.33 19.08 7.81
N TYR A 394 1.44 18.14 8.06
CA TYR A 394 1.36 16.87 7.34
C TYR A 394 0.21 16.93 6.33
N GLN A 395 0.50 16.72 5.06
CA GLN A 395 -0.45 16.82 3.97
C GLN A 395 -0.51 15.51 3.19
N PHE A 396 -1.64 14.83 3.25
CA PHE A 396 -1.93 13.59 2.52
C PHE A 396 -3.01 13.88 1.48
N ARG A 397 -2.70 13.63 0.21
CA ARG A 397 -3.64 13.91 -0.88
C ARG A 397 -3.64 12.78 -1.91
N ASP A 398 -4.84 12.43 -2.39
CA ASP A 398 -5.04 11.41 -3.44
C ASP A 398 -4.38 10.08 -3.05
N ILE A 399 -4.80 9.56 -1.92
CA ILE A 399 -4.29 8.30 -1.36
C ILE A 399 -5.34 7.21 -1.57
N ARG A 400 -4.97 6.15 -2.28
CA ARG A 400 -5.80 4.97 -2.50
C ARG A 400 -5.38 3.89 -1.53
N LEU A 401 -6.29 3.51 -0.63
CA LEU A 401 -6.07 2.51 0.40
C LEU A 401 -6.73 1.19 0.00
N GLU A 402 -5.92 0.16 -0.16
CA GLU A 402 -6.36 -1.20 -0.38
C GLU A 402 -5.99 -2.04 0.84
N ASP A 403 -6.89 -2.92 1.27
CA ASP A 403 -6.64 -3.84 2.38
C ASP A 403 -6.02 -3.18 3.62
N TRP A 404 -6.69 -2.19 4.15
CA TRP A 404 -6.22 -1.29 5.20
C TRP A 404 -7.00 -1.43 6.50
N TYR A 405 -6.38 -1.08 7.64
CA TYR A 405 -6.93 -1.29 8.97
C TYR A 405 -7.53 -0.02 9.58
N SER A 406 -6.74 1.05 9.73
CA SER A 406 -7.18 2.34 10.23
C SER A 406 -6.53 3.49 9.43
N LEU A 407 -7.16 4.67 9.40
CA LEU A 407 -6.60 5.82 8.70
C LEU A 407 -5.47 6.45 9.50
N PHE A 408 -5.73 6.72 10.77
CA PHE A 408 -4.71 7.28 11.64
C PHE A 408 -4.87 6.80 13.07
N ASN A 409 -3.74 6.81 13.77
CA ASN A 409 -3.68 6.65 15.20
C ASN A 409 -2.72 7.70 15.74
N ILE A 410 -3.27 8.71 16.41
CA ILE A 410 -2.52 9.81 17.00
C ILE A 410 -2.79 9.79 18.49
N ASP A 411 -1.89 9.17 19.24
CA ASP A 411 -2.00 9.04 20.70
C ASP A 411 -0.79 9.68 21.37
N GLN A 412 -0.96 10.96 21.77
CA GLN A 412 0.13 11.81 22.18
C GLN A 412 -0.16 12.59 23.45
N PRO A 413 0.24 12.11 24.60
CA PRO A 413 0.02 12.86 25.83
C PRO A 413 0.88 14.14 25.96
N ASN A 414 2.01 14.27 25.27
CA ASN A 414 2.93 15.38 25.48
C ASN A 414 3.38 16.18 24.24
N PRO A 415 3.63 15.61 23.07
CA PRO A 415 4.03 16.42 21.92
C PRO A 415 2.88 17.26 21.38
N ASN A 416 3.23 18.40 20.88
CA ASN A 416 2.30 19.31 20.21
C ASN A 416 2.11 18.86 18.76
N VAL A 417 0.91 18.42 18.40
CA VAL A 417 0.56 17.97 17.05
C VAL A 417 -0.43 18.92 16.40
N ARG A 418 -0.08 19.47 15.23
CA ARG A 418 -0.85 20.51 14.54
C ARG A 418 -0.91 20.29 13.04
N ASP A 419 -2.02 20.72 12.45
CA ASP A 419 -2.17 20.91 11.01
C ASP A 419 -1.90 19.64 10.20
N ILE A 420 -2.73 18.62 10.41
CA ILE A 420 -2.71 17.37 9.64
C ILE A 420 -3.90 17.37 8.69
N ALA A 421 -3.65 17.32 7.39
CA ALA A 421 -4.67 17.34 6.36
C ALA A 421 -4.71 16.01 5.60
N PHE A 422 -5.86 15.36 5.62
CA PHE A 422 -6.20 14.20 4.79
C PHE A 422 -7.19 14.67 3.72
N LYS A 423 -6.76 14.68 2.47
CA LYS A 423 -7.59 15.13 1.35
C LYS A 423 -7.65 14.07 0.26
N ASP A 424 -8.86 13.77 -0.22
CA ASP A 424 -9.08 12.81 -1.29
C ASP A 424 -8.47 11.44 -0.94
N ILE A 425 -8.94 10.86 0.16
CA ILE A 425 -8.54 9.52 0.62
C ILE A 425 -9.58 8.51 0.16
N TRP A 426 -9.16 7.55 -0.66
CA TRP A 426 -10.02 6.64 -1.37
C TRP A 426 -9.91 5.22 -0.80
N ALA A 427 -11.00 4.71 -0.27
CA ALA A 427 -11.08 3.34 0.26
C ALA A 427 -11.37 2.35 -0.87
N MET A 428 -10.35 1.81 -1.49
CA MET A 428 -10.47 0.94 -2.68
C MET A 428 -11.06 -0.45 -2.35
N ASP A 429 -10.94 -0.91 -1.11
CA ASP A 429 -11.47 -2.20 -0.63
C ASP A 429 -12.58 -2.04 0.43
N GLY A 430 -13.20 -0.86 0.50
CA GLY A 430 -14.20 -0.52 1.51
C GLY A 430 -13.61 0.24 2.70
N PRO A 431 -14.44 0.61 3.71
CA PRO A 431 -14.06 1.48 4.81
C PRO A 431 -12.96 0.89 5.71
N ALA A 432 -12.44 1.73 6.60
CA ALA A 432 -11.53 1.30 7.67
C ALA A 432 -12.12 0.15 8.47
N MET A 433 -11.26 -0.75 8.94
CA MET A 433 -11.69 -1.88 9.79
C MET A 433 -11.92 -1.43 11.24
N VAL A 434 -11.18 -0.42 11.70
CA VAL A 434 -11.30 0.19 13.03
C VAL A 434 -11.30 1.71 12.95
N ALA A 435 -11.94 2.32 13.93
CA ALA A 435 -12.03 3.77 14.04
C ALA A 435 -10.65 4.41 14.22
N PRO A 436 -10.37 5.55 13.57
CA PRO A 436 -9.21 6.36 13.86
C PRO A 436 -9.25 6.96 15.28
N ILE A 437 -8.08 7.13 15.88
CA ILE A 437 -7.93 7.63 17.26
C ILE A 437 -7.18 8.96 17.24
N LEU A 438 -7.72 9.95 17.98
CA LEU A 438 -7.06 11.22 18.33
C LEU A 438 -7.03 11.37 19.84
N ASN A 439 -5.85 11.44 20.44
CA ASN A 439 -5.71 11.65 21.89
C ASN A 439 -4.50 12.55 22.18
N GLY A 440 -4.55 13.36 23.26
CA GLY A 440 -3.49 14.25 23.68
C GLY A 440 -3.54 15.64 23.01
N ASP A 441 -2.43 16.38 23.01
CA ASP A 441 -2.37 17.76 22.50
C ASP A 441 -2.35 17.82 20.96
N VAL A 442 -3.51 17.52 20.37
CA VAL A 442 -3.70 17.43 18.90
C VAL A 442 -4.75 18.43 18.43
N SER A 443 -4.44 19.21 17.41
CA SER A 443 -5.41 20.12 16.79
C SER A 443 -5.12 20.38 15.31
N GLY A 444 -6.07 21.03 14.60
CA GLY A 444 -5.92 21.35 13.19
C GLY A 444 -5.98 20.13 12.27
N VAL A 445 -6.60 19.03 12.70
CA VAL A 445 -6.82 17.88 11.84
C VAL A 445 -8.01 18.12 10.92
N THR A 446 -7.80 17.97 9.62
CA THR A 446 -8.84 18.16 8.60
C THR A 446 -8.97 16.91 7.73
N LEU A 447 -10.21 16.51 7.43
CA LEU A 447 -10.53 15.43 6.52
C LEU A 447 -11.43 15.98 5.42
N THR A 448 -10.93 16.07 4.19
CA THR A 448 -11.71 16.51 3.02
C THR A 448 -11.84 15.34 2.06
N GLY A 449 -13.06 14.93 1.75
CA GLY A 449 -13.31 13.81 0.84
C GLY A 449 -13.09 12.41 1.42
N ALA A 450 -12.66 12.32 2.67
CA ALA A 450 -12.40 11.02 3.32
C ALA A 450 -13.65 10.36 3.90
N THR A 451 -14.66 11.15 4.27
CA THR A 451 -15.83 10.70 5.04
C THR A 451 -16.81 9.86 4.26
N GLU A 452 -16.98 10.14 2.99
CA GLU A 452 -18.02 9.49 2.18
C GLU A 452 -17.58 8.13 1.61
N GLN A 453 -16.31 7.79 1.73
CA GLN A 453 -15.75 6.57 1.14
C GLN A 453 -15.19 5.57 2.14
N GLY A 454 -15.22 5.87 3.41
CA GLY A 454 -14.64 4.96 4.38
C GLY A 454 -14.94 5.34 5.83
N PHE A 455 -15.52 6.50 6.06
CA PHE A 455 -15.73 7.04 7.39
C PHE A 455 -17.19 7.35 7.72
N GLU A 456 -18.14 7.26 6.78
CA GLU A 456 -19.57 7.31 7.11
C GLU A 456 -19.90 6.17 8.07
N GLY A 457 -20.00 6.51 9.34
CA GLY A 457 -20.29 5.54 10.42
C GLY A 457 -19.06 5.15 11.27
N ALA A 458 -17.83 5.31 10.82
CA ALA A 458 -16.67 5.15 11.70
C ALA A 458 -16.55 6.39 12.59
N THR A 459 -16.96 6.27 13.84
CA THR A 459 -16.80 7.33 14.84
C THR A 459 -15.32 7.49 15.15
N ILE A 460 -14.72 8.62 14.73
CA ILE A 460 -13.38 8.97 15.17
C ILE A 460 -13.38 9.08 16.70
N GLU A 461 -12.55 8.29 17.37
CA GLU A 461 -12.36 8.36 18.80
C GLU A 461 -11.55 9.58 19.17
N VAL A 462 -12.16 10.53 19.88
CA VAL A 462 -11.49 11.76 20.32
C VAL A 462 -11.36 11.74 21.84
N GLY A 463 -10.13 11.52 22.29
CA GLY A 463 -9.79 11.46 23.70
C GLY A 463 -9.48 12.84 24.33
N GLU A 464 -8.94 12.79 25.54
CA GLU A 464 -8.64 13.98 26.33
C GLU A 464 -7.54 14.85 25.67
N GLY A 465 -7.74 16.16 25.61
CA GLY A 465 -6.80 17.12 25.06
C GLY A 465 -6.88 17.32 23.54
N ALA A 466 -7.45 16.39 22.80
CA ALA A 466 -7.57 16.48 21.35
C ALA A 466 -8.74 17.33 20.89
N SER A 467 -8.54 18.13 19.85
CA SER A 467 -9.62 18.83 19.15
C SER A 467 -10.32 17.92 18.15
N ARG A 468 -11.64 18.04 18.03
CA ARG A 468 -12.37 17.33 16.98
C ARG A 468 -11.88 17.74 15.60
N PRO A 469 -11.71 16.79 14.68
CA PRO A 469 -11.31 17.12 13.31
C PRO A 469 -12.42 17.90 12.58
N VAL A 470 -11.99 18.74 11.64
CA VAL A 470 -12.90 19.35 10.66
C VAL A 470 -13.10 18.38 9.52
N ILE A 471 -14.36 18.05 9.25
CA ILE A 471 -14.73 17.09 8.22
C ILE A 471 -15.50 17.80 7.11
N GLU A 472 -14.99 17.70 5.89
CA GLU A 472 -15.58 18.29 4.69
C GLU A 472 -15.87 17.19 3.65
N PRO A 473 -17.05 17.23 2.97
CA PRO A 473 -17.40 16.23 1.98
C PRO A 473 -16.48 16.29 0.74
N ALA A 474 -16.38 15.17 0.04
CA ALA A 474 -15.72 15.11 -1.27
C ALA A 474 -16.44 15.97 -2.30
N GLN A 475 -15.68 16.61 -3.18
CA GLN A 475 -16.26 17.32 -4.32
C GLN A 475 -16.82 16.35 -5.38
N ILE A 476 -16.15 15.22 -5.57
CA ILE A 476 -16.59 14.10 -6.41
C ILE A 476 -16.66 12.87 -5.53
N LYS A 477 -17.87 12.31 -5.38
CA LYS A 477 -18.11 11.16 -4.48
C LYS A 477 -17.81 9.82 -5.13
N ALA A 478 -17.92 9.74 -6.45
CA ALA A 478 -17.86 8.51 -7.24
C ALA A 478 -18.81 7.41 -6.73
N HIS A 479 -19.84 7.77 -5.98
CA HIS A 479 -20.82 6.81 -5.48
C HIS A 479 -21.60 6.18 -6.62
N PHE A 480 -21.91 4.89 -6.51
CA PHE A 480 -22.72 4.20 -7.51
C PHE A 480 -23.60 3.12 -6.89
N THR A 481 -24.64 2.80 -7.63
CA THR A 481 -25.55 1.70 -7.32
C THR A 481 -25.58 0.72 -8.48
N TYR A 482 -26.00 -0.51 -8.21
CA TYR A 482 -26.22 -1.52 -9.25
C TYR A 482 -27.51 -2.29 -9.01
N THR A 483 -28.01 -2.98 -10.05
CA THR A 483 -29.26 -3.76 -9.97
C THR A 483 -29.14 -4.81 -8.87
N ALA A 484 -29.95 -4.66 -7.82
CA ALA A 484 -29.96 -5.58 -6.68
C ALA A 484 -30.57 -6.95 -7.04
N GLY A 485 -30.21 -7.98 -6.27
CA GLY A 485 -30.76 -9.31 -6.35
C GLY A 485 -29.70 -10.40 -6.46
N LEU A 486 -30.11 -11.67 -6.53
CA LEU A 486 -29.23 -12.80 -6.76
C LEU A 486 -28.76 -12.80 -8.22
N LEU A 487 -27.61 -12.23 -8.46
CA LEU A 487 -27.02 -12.09 -9.78
C LEU A 487 -26.47 -13.42 -10.28
N LYS A 488 -26.79 -13.78 -11.51
CA LYS A 488 -26.30 -15.00 -12.16
C LYS A 488 -25.20 -14.66 -13.18
N PRO A 489 -24.28 -15.58 -13.43
CA PRO A 489 -23.31 -15.42 -14.52
C PRO A 489 -24.01 -15.11 -15.84
N LYS A 490 -23.41 -14.23 -16.64
CA LYS A 490 -23.92 -13.75 -17.95
C LYS A 490 -25.24 -12.97 -17.90
N GLN A 491 -25.78 -12.71 -16.72
CA GLN A 491 -26.94 -11.83 -16.54
C GLN A 491 -26.48 -10.38 -16.64
N PRO A 492 -27.14 -9.51 -17.42
CA PRO A 492 -26.85 -8.10 -17.45
C PRO A 492 -27.16 -7.42 -16.11
N VAL A 493 -26.19 -6.71 -15.56
CA VAL A 493 -26.27 -5.86 -14.37
C VAL A 493 -26.16 -4.42 -14.83
N GLU A 494 -27.06 -3.56 -14.41
CA GLU A 494 -27.00 -2.13 -14.69
C GLU A 494 -26.32 -1.42 -13.51
N PHE A 495 -25.30 -0.64 -13.80
CA PHE A 495 -24.57 0.20 -12.86
C PHE A 495 -24.89 1.66 -13.14
N THR A 496 -25.12 2.46 -12.12
CA THR A 496 -25.43 3.87 -12.23
C THR A 496 -24.60 4.67 -11.22
N ALA A 497 -23.81 5.62 -11.73
CA ALA A 497 -23.12 6.58 -10.89
C ALA A 497 -24.10 7.65 -10.39
N ASP A 498 -24.07 7.94 -9.08
CA ASP A 498 -25.02 8.83 -8.41
C ASP A 498 -24.51 10.27 -8.31
N ASP A 499 -23.28 10.55 -8.75
CA ASP A 499 -22.75 11.91 -8.75
C ASP A 499 -23.66 12.86 -9.55
N PRO A 500 -23.90 14.08 -9.04
CA PRO A 500 -24.68 15.07 -9.78
C PRO A 500 -24.03 15.33 -11.13
N ALA A 501 -24.85 15.52 -12.15
CA ALA A 501 -24.38 15.81 -13.50
C ALA A 501 -23.69 17.17 -13.52
N SER A 502 -22.39 17.22 -13.29
CA SER A 502 -21.54 18.35 -13.62
C SER A 502 -21.03 18.17 -15.04
N GLU A 503 -21.18 19.20 -15.86
CA GLU A 503 -20.63 19.20 -17.21
C GLU A 503 -19.11 18.95 -17.15
N GLY A 504 -18.63 18.00 -17.96
CA GLY A 504 -17.20 17.70 -18.07
C GLY A 504 -16.68 16.54 -17.23
N LEU A 505 -17.50 15.89 -16.38
CA LEU A 505 -17.08 14.69 -15.68
C LEU A 505 -17.05 13.47 -16.62
N ARG A 506 -15.99 12.67 -16.47
CA ARG A 506 -15.84 11.35 -17.11
C ARG A 506 -16.05 10.27 -16.07
N PHE A 507 -16.68 9.19 -16.47
CA PHE A 507 -16.99 8.02 -15.64
C PHE A 507 -16.35 6.80 -16.29
N GLU A 508 -15.38 6.21 -15.60
CA GLU A 508 -14.65 5.04 -16.04
C GLU A 508 -14.89 3.89 -15.08
N TRP A 509 -15.28 2.74 -15.60
CA TRP A 509 -15.60 1.54 -14.82
C TRP A 509 -14.56 0.47 -15.04
N LEU A 510 -14.15 -0.17 -13.95
CA LEU A 510 -13.38 -1.42 -13.94
C LEU A 510 -14.26 -2.48 -13.28
N PHE A 511 -14.71 -3.48 -14.04
CA PHE A 511 -15.67 -4.47 -13.50
C PHE A 511 -15.03 -5.59 -12.70
N GLY A 512 -13.72 -5.57 -12.50
CA GLY A 512 -13.02 -6.63 -11.76
C GLY A 512 -12.90 -7.95 -12.52
N ASP A 513 -13.41 -8.03 -13.74
CA ASP A 513 -13.27 -9.18 -14.65
C ASP A 513 -12.31 -8.89 -15.82
N GLY A 514 -11.54 -7.81 -15.71
CA GLY A 514 -10.60 -7.34 -16.73
C GLY A 514 -11.23 -6.48 -17.81
N THR A 515 -12.55 -6.32 -17.80
CA THR A 515 -13.27 -5.46 -18.74
C THR A 515 -13.46 -4.05 -18.17
N ARG A 516 -13.71 -3.10 -19.06
CA ARG A 516 -13.89 -1.68 -18.74
C ARG A 516 -15.18 -1.17 -19.36
N GLY A 517 -15.72 -0.09 -18.78
CA GLY A 517 -16.86 0.62 -19.29
C GLY A 517 -16.68 2.12 -19.13
N GLU A 518 -17.46 2.91 -19.87
CA GLU A 518 -17.46 4.36 -19.79
C GLU A 518 -18.89 4.89 -19.76
N GLY A 519 -19.07 6.02 -19.08
CA GLY A 519 -20.33 6.71 -18.96
C GLY A 519 -21.03 6.54 -17.63
N ARG A 520 -21.96 7.44 -17.32
CA ARG A 520 -22.66 7.50 -16.03
C ARG A 520 -23.52 6.25 -15.74
N ARG A 521 -24.05 5.63 -16.78
CA ARG A 521 -24.86 4.40 -16.68
C ARG A 521 -24.32 3.38 -17.67
N VAL A 522 -24.01 2.19 -17.18
CA VAL A 522 -23.46 1.10 -17.99
C VAL A 522 -24.15 -0.21 -17.67
N ARG A 523 -24.17 -1.12 -18.65
CA ARG A 523 -24.61 -2.50 -18.44
C ARG A 523 -23.43 -3.42 -18.64
N HIS A 524 -23.25 -4.33 -17.70
CA HIS A 524 -22.20 -5.33 -17.74
C HIS A 524 -22.74 -6.71 -17.41
N SER A 525 -22.13 -7.77 -17.97
CA SER A 525 -22.46 -9.17 -17.71
C SER A 525 -21.20 -9.89 -17.29
N PHE A 526 -21.14 -10.33 -16.04
CA PHE A 526 -19.99 -11.07 -15.53
C PHE A 526 -19.90 -12.47 -16.12
N PRO A 527 -18.68 -12.98 -16.37
CA PRO A 527 -18.48 -14.34 -16.88
C PRO A 527 -18.93 -15.40 -15.87
N ASP A 528 -18.93 -16.68 -16.27
CA ASP A 528 -19.22 -17.79 -15.37
C ASP A 528 -18.18 -17.85 -14.24
N ALA A 529 -18.66 -17.99 -13.01
CA ALA A 529 -17.85 -17.96 -11.81
C ALA A 529 -16.78 -19.09 -11.72
N LYS A 530 -17.00 -20.19 -12.41
CA LYS A 530 -16.20 -21.41 -12.29
C LYS A 530 -14.78 -21.38 -12.88
N GLY A 531 -14.16 -20.29 -13.06
CA GLY A 531 -12.79 -20.30 -13.60
C GLY A 531 -12.12 -18.95 -13.70
N THR A 532 -12.79 -17.93 -13.25
CA THR A 532 -12.40 -16.55 -13.57
C THR A 532 -12.32 -15.62 -12.36
N LEU A 533 -12.53 -16.10 -11.14
CA LEU A 533 -12.61 -15.25 -9.96
C LEU A 533 -11.26 -15.01 -9.33
N LEU A 534 -11.04 -13.79 -8.83
CA LEU A 534 -9.82 -13.44 -8.16
C LEU A 534 -9.57 -14.28 -6.91
N ASP A 535 -10.64 -14.64 -6.19
CA ASP A 535 -10.57 -15.35 -4.91
C ASP A 535 -11.37 -16.68 -4.91
N GLY A 536 -11.87 -17.13 -6.05
CA GLY A 536 -12.70 -18.34 -6.14
C GLY A 536 -14.10 -18.21 -5.53
N SER A 537 -14.45 -17.09 -4.93
CA SER A 537 -15.69 -16.86 -4.16
C SER A 537 -16.90 -16.43 -5.00
N GLY A 538 -16.74 -16.13 -6.28
CA GLY A 538 -17.81 -15.53 -7.09
C GLY A 538 -17.88 -14.00 -6.98
N ARG A 539 -16.89 -13.39 -6.37
CA ARG A 539 -16.82 -11.95 -6.11
C ARG A 539 -16.06 -11.21 -7.20
N PHE A 540 -16.61 -10.08 -7.63
CA PHE A 540 -15.96 -9.12 -8.51
C PHE A 540 -15.88 -7.78 -7.79
N ARG A 541 -14.71 -7.19 -7.69
CA ARG A 541 -14.53 -5.83 -7.20
C ARG A 541 -14.76 -4.86 -8.36
N VAL A 542 -15.88 -4.15 -8.34
CA VAL A 542 -16.20 -3.12 -9.32
C VAL A 542 -15.71 -1.78 -8.80
N LEU A 543 -14.91 -1.08 -9.61
CA LEU A 543 -14.43 0.26 -9.29
C LEU A 543 -15.04 1.27 -10.26
N LEU A 544 -15.44 2.40 -9.73
CA LEU A 544 -15.80 3.59 -10.49
C LEU A 544 -14.76 4.68 -10.25
N HIS A 545 -14.19 5.19 -11.33
CA HIS A 545 -13.36 6.39 -11.33
C HIS A 545 -14.11 7.52 -12.01
N VAL A 546 -14.31 8.62 -11.31
CA VAL A 546 -14.93 9.84 -11.83
C VAL A 546 -13.91 10.96 -11.81
N HIS A 547 -13.72 11.65 -12.92
CA HIS A 547 -12.73 12.73 -12.99
C HIS A 547 -13.13 13.83 -13.98
N SER A 548 -12.65 15.07 -13.73
CA SER A 548 -12.97 16.25 -14.53
C SER A 548 -12.00 16.54 -15.69
N GLY A 549 -11.08 15.63 -15.98
CA GLY A 549 -10.09 15.81 -17.05
C GLY A 549 -8.71 15.24 -16.67
N SER A 550 -7.68 15.65 -17.38
CA SER A 550 -6.28 15.24 -17.12
C SER A 550 -5.45 16.45 -16.69
N GLY A 551 -4.62 16.31 -15.65
CA GLY A 551 -3.68 17.33 -15.17
C GLY A 551 -3.69 17.47 -13.65
N GLU A 552 -2.73 18.21 -13.10
CA GLU A 552 -2.54 18.39 -11.64
C GLU A 552 -3.72 19.04 -10.91
N GLN A 553 -4.63 19.69 -11.62
CA GLN A 553 -5.85 20.30 -11.07
C GLN A 553 -7.12 19.48 -11.36
N SER A 554 -7.01 18.28 -11.90
CA SER A 554 -8.17 17.44 -12.13
C SER A 554 -8.77 17.02 -10.79
N GLN A 555 -10.06 17.27 -10.62
CA GLN A 555 -10.83 16.70 -9.53
C GLN A 555 -11.13 15.24 -9.88
N GLN A 556 -10.97 14.34 -8.93
CA GLN A 556 -11.27 12.94 -9.13
C GLN A 556 -11.92 12.31 -7.90
N GLY A 557 -12.61 11.21 -8.12
CA GLY A 557 -13.17 10.37 -7.08
C GLY A 557 -13.09 8.90 -7.48
N TRP A 558 -12.86 8.06 -6.50
CA TRP A 558 -12.85 6.61 -6.63
C TRP A 558 -13.82 5.99 -5.66
N ASN A 559 -14.54 4.97 -6.10
CA ASN A 559 -15.34 4.12 -5.22
C ASN A 559 -15.28 2.67 -5.69
N SER A 560 -15.44 1.75 -4.76
CA SER A 560 -15.45 0.33 -5.08
C SER A 560 -16.55 -0.40 -4.32
N GLN A 561 -17.20 -1.34 -5.00
CA GLN A 561 -18.16 -2.23 -4.37
C GLN A 561 -17.96 -3.66 -4.85
N SER A 562 -18.23 -4.62 -3.97
CA SER A 562 -18.20 -6.04 -4.33
C SER A 562 -19.52 -6.45 -4.99
N VAL A 563 -19.40 -7.09 -6.15
CA VAL A 563 -20.51 -7.76 -6.81
C VAL A 563 -20.31 -9.26 -6.71
N VAL A 564 -21.22 -9.95 -6.02
CA VAL A 564 -21.14 -11.39 -5.79
C VAL A 564 -22.18 -12.10 -6.65
N LEU A 565 -21.74 -13.12 -7.40
CA LEU A 565 -22.63 -13.94 -8.21
C LEU A 565 -23.12 -15.15 -7.39
N ALA A 566 -24.41 -15.44 -7.49
CA ALA A 566 -24.96 -16.67 -6.95
C ALA A 566 -24.30 -17.88 -7.61
N GLN A 567 -23.70 -18.74 -6.80
CA GLN A 567 -23.19 -20.02 -7.27
C GLN A 567 -24.38 -20.95 -7.57
N ALA A 568 -24.27 -21.72 -8.64
CA ALA A 568 -25.24 -22.78 -8.95
C ALA A 568 -25.01 -23.95 -7.98
N GLY A 569 -25.57 -23.85 -6.77
CA GLY A 569 -25.62 -24.90 -5.78
C GLY A 569 -27.07 -25.11 -5.32
N PRO A 570 -27.43 -26.23 -4.70
CA PRO A 570 -28.75 -26.37 -4.12
C PRO A 570 -28.99 -25.26 -3.07
N ALA A 571 -30.19 -24.67 -3.07
CA ALA A 571 -30.59 -23.77 -2.01
C ALA A 571 -30.30 -24.42 -0.65
N PRO A 572 -29.74 -23.70 0.33
CA PRO A 572 -29.49 -24.28 1.65
C PRO A 572 -30.80 -24.88 2.16
N ALA A 573 -30.75 -26.16 2.53
CA ALA A 573 -31.88 -26.83 3.15
C ALA A 573 -32.14 -26.10 4.49
N SER A 574 -33.42 -25.88 4.83
CA SER A 574 -33.78 -25.35 6.14
C SER A 574 -33.16 -26.25 7.22
N VAL A 575 -32.21 -25.72 7.95
CA VAL A 575 -31.53 -26.44 9.03
C VAL A 575 -32.34 -26.26 10.30
N THR A 576 -32.72 -27.36 10.88
CA THR A 576 -33.26 -27.38 12.26
C THR A 576 -32.10 -27.05 13.20
N VAL A 577 -32.18 -25.91 13.90
CA VAL A 577 -31.16 -25.45 14.82
C VAL A 577 -31.12 -26.36 16.05
N GLU A 578 -30.13 -27.24 16.17
CA GLU A 578 -29.81 -27.87 17.44
C GLU A 578 -29.08 -26.84 18.31
N THR A 579 -29.63 -26.54 19.48
CA THR A 579 -29.01 -25.67 20.48
C THR A 579 -27.73 -26.31 21.00
N LEU A 580 -26.58 -25.73 20.64
CA LEU A 580 -25.29 -26.10 21.20
C LEU A 580 -24.93 -25.22 22.39
N PRO A 581 -24.20 -25.74 23.40
CA PRO A 581 -23.86 -24.98 24.59
C PRO A 581 -23.05 -23.74 24.26
N THR A 582 -23.49 -22.60 24.77
CA THR A 582 -22.80 -21.32 24.66
C THR A 582 -21.54 -21.32 25.55
N GLY A 583 -20.38 -21.48 24.96
CA GLY A 583 -19.10 -21.25 25.63
C GLY A 583 -18.51 -19.90 25.24
N ALA A 584 -17.59 -19.36 26.02
CA ALA A 584 -16.93 -18.06 25.78
C ALA A 584 -16.19 -17.94 24.44
N ASN A 585 -16.04 -19.02 23.68
CA ASN A 585 -15.33 -19.10 22.41
C ASN A 585 -16.25 -19.27 21.18
N VAL A 586 -17.57 -19.10 21.37
CA VAL A 586 -18.55 -19.26 20.30
C VAL A 586 -19.39 -17.99 20.20
N PHE A 587 -19.36 -17.36 19.03
CA PHE A 587 -20.33 -16.33 18.65
C PHE A 587 -21.44 -17.03 17.88
N ASP A 588 -22.66 -16.91 18.36
CA ASP A 588 -23.85 -17.59 17.83
C ASP A 588 -25.01 -16.63 17.80
N ARG A 589 -25.44 -16.18 16.62
CA ARG A 589 -26.43 -15.14 16.40
C ARG A 589 -27.29 -15.41 15.16
N ILE A 590 -28.48 -14.88 15.17
CA ILE A 590 -29.28 -14.73 13.96
C ILE A 590 -28.97 -13.37 13.35
N LEU A 591 -28.54 -13.34 12.11
CA LEU A 591 -28.31 -12.15 11.32
C LEU A 591 -29.49 -11.87 10.41
N HIS A 592 -30.10 -10.71 10.52
CA HIS A 592 -31.13 -10.28 9.59
C HIS A 592 -30.55 -9.61 8.37
N VAL A 593 -30.63 -10.28 7.22
CA VAL A 593 -30.14 -9.79 5.94
C VAL A 593 -31.22 -8.96 5.24
N PRO A 594 -30.98 -7.67 4.92
CA PRO A 594 -32.03 -6.75 4.48
C PRO A 594 -32.48 -6.96 3.02
N ALA A 595 -31.61 -7.51 2.18
CA ALA A 595 -31.90 -7.67 0.74
C ALA A 595 -31.30 -8.95 0.19
N ASN A 596 -31.91 -9.51 -0.86
CA ASN A 596 -31.30 -10.60 -1.62
C ASN A 596 -30.03 -10.11 -2.32
N GLY A 597 -28.94 -10.84 -2.19
CA GLY A 597 -27.71 -10.48 -2.92
C GLY A 597 -26.48 -11.20 -2.44
N GLY A 598 -25.35 -10.74 -2.95
CA GLY A 598 -24.04 -11.19 -2.52
C GLY A 598 -23.55 -10.37 -1.33
N TYR A 599 -23.10 -11.05 -0.30
CA TYR A 599 -22.52 -10.45 0.89
C TYR A 599 -21.07 -10.92 1.05
N THR A 600 -20.22 -10.01 1.45
CA THR A 600 -18.85 -10.34 1.86
C THR A 600 -18.71 -10.03 3.35
N PHE A 601 -18.38 -11.04 4.12
CA PHE A 601 -18.07 -10.91 5.52
C PHE A 601 -16.56 -10.83 5.71
N THR A 602 -16.10 -9.90 6.53
CA THR A 602 -14.72 -9.83 6.98
C THR A 602 -14.67 -10.13 8.46
N LEU A 603 -14.12 -11.27 8.83
CA LEU A 603 -13.95 -11.69 10.21
C LEU A 603 -12.57 -11.26 10.69
N LEU A 604 -12.52 -10.41 11.71
CA LEU A 604 -11.31 -10.01 12.42
C LEU A 604 -11.23 -10.78 13.74
N THR A 605 -10.16 -11.52 13.94
CA THR A 605 -9.97 -12.33 15.14
C THR A 605 -8.50 -12.55 15.45
N SER A 606 -8.15 -12.67 16.72
CA SER A 606 -6.81 -13.01 17.20
C SER A 606 -6.56 -14.53 17.29
N LEU A 607 -7.59 -15.36 17.06
CA LEU A 607 -7.52 -16.83 17.19
C LEU A 607 -7.96 -17.50 15.89
N GLU A 608 -7.46 -18.72 15.66
CA GLU A 608 -8.02 -19.56 14.58
C GLU A 608 -9.52 -19.69 14.75
N SER A 609 -10.26 -19.36 13.72
CA SER A 609 -11.72 -19.33 13.78
C SER A 609 -12.34 -19.98 12.55
N THR A 610 -13.43 -20.67 12.75
CA THR A 610 -14.30 -21.16 11.68
C THR A 610 -15.61 -20.38 11.72
N MET A 611 -16.17 -20.10 10.54
CA MET A 611 -17.47 -19.48 10.41
C MET A 611 -18.41 -20.37 9.65
N SER A 612 -19.65 -20.47 10.11
CA SER A 612 -20.73 -21.11 9.35
C SER A 612 -21.93 -20.16 9.24
N ILE A 613 -22.64 -20.25 8.13
CA ILE A 613 -23.90 -19.57 7.87
C ILE A 613 -24.91 -20.62 7.50
N ASP A 614 -26.05 -20.66 8.20
CA ASP A 614 -27.12 -21.67 8.04
C ASP A 614 -26.58 -23.12 8.06
N GLY A 615 -25.64 -23.38 8.96
CA GLY A 615 -25.00 -24.68 9.13
C GLY A 615 -24.02 -25.08 8.01
N SER A 616 -23.87 -24.27 6.98
CA SER A 616 -22.85 -24.49 5.94
C SER A 616 -21.53 -23.91 6.41
N SER A 617 -20.50 -24.75 6.58
CA SER A 617 -19.17 -24.31 6.95
C SER A 617 -18.58 -23.47 5.81
N VAL A 618 -18.18 -22.25 6.13
CA VAL A 618 -17.44 -21.39 5.24
C VAL A 618 -15.96 -21.53 5.63
N HIS A 619 -15.21 -22.31 4.88
CA HIS A 619 -13.81 -22.53 5.17
C HIS A 619 -13.04 -21.22 5.05
N SER A 620 -12.44 -20.82 6.17
CA SER A 620 -11.33 -19.87 6.16
C SER A 620 -10.06 -20.62 5.73
N PRO A 621 -9.29 -20.15 4.74
CA PRO A 621 -7.91 -20.58 4.63
C PRO A 621 -7.25 -20.32 6.00
N LYS A 622 -6.35 -21.20 6.44
CA LYS A 622 -5.64 -21.05 7.72
C LYS A 622 -5.06 -19.65 7.77
N ALA A 623 -5.69 -18.80 8.54
CA ALA A 623 -5.18 -17.47 8.78
C ALA A 623 -3.85 -17.64 9.53
N ARG A 624 -2.82 -16.90 9.14
CA ARG A 624 -1.52 -16.96 9.79
C ARG A 624 -1.44 -15.82 10.79
N PRO A 625 -1.00 -16.07 12.04
CA PRO A 625 -0.89 -15.01 13.02
C PRO A 625 0.11 -13.95 12.54
N GLN A 626 -0.30 -12.71 12.59
CA GLN A 626 0.60 -11.58 12.47
C GLN A 626 1.30 -11.42 13.82
N VAL A 627 2.59 -11.68 13.86
CA VAL A 627 3.37 -11.67 15.12
C VAL A 627 3.76 -10.22 15.41
N CYS A 628 3.08 -9.61 16.36
CA CYS A 628 3.70 -8.54 17.13
C CYS A 628 4.81 -9.14 17.98
N GLY A 629 5.95 -8.46 18.15
CA GLY A 629 7.05 -8.94 19.01
C GLY A 629 6.55 -9.51 20.35
N ALA A 630 7.42 -10.05 21.18
CA ALA A 630 7.15 -10.97 22.30
C ALA A 630 5.94 -10.70 23.22
N ASP A 631 5.26 -9.56 23.10
CA ASP A 631 4.20 -9.09 24.02
C ASP A 631 2.87 -8.69 23.37
N GLY A 632 2.58 -9.03 22.13
CA GLY A 632 1.37 -8.52 21.45
C GLY A 632 0.44 -9.58 20.83
N ASP A 633 -0.87 -9.35 20.94
CA ASP A 633 -1.90 -10.16 20.29
C ASP A 633 -1.93 -9.85 18.79
N SER A 634 -1.98 -10.89 17.97
CA SER A 634 -2.11 -10.76 16.51
C SER A 634 -3.58 -10.79 16.09
N VAL A 635 -3.98 -9.91 15.19
CA VAL A 635 -5.30 -9.91 14.59
C VAL A 635 -5.22 -10.43 13.15
N GLN A 636 -6.18 -11.27 12.79
CA GLN A 636 -6.30 -11.85 11.46
C GLN A 636 -7.58 -11.37 10.80
N ALA A 637 -7.54 -11.15 9.51
CA ALA A 637 -8.71 -10.83 8.71
C ALA A 637 -9.00 -11.95 7.72
N THR A 638 -10.19 -12.51 7.81
CA THR A 638 -10.68 -13.51 6.86
C THR A 638 -11.88 -12.96 6.11
N ARG A 639 -11.84 -12.97 4.78
CA ARG A 639 -12.95 -12.54 3.92
C ARG A 639 -13.70 -13.73 3.37
N ILE A 640 -15.01 -13.69 3.49
CA ILE A 640 -15.93 -14.76 3.10
C ILE A 640 -17.05 -14.14 2.28
N SER A 641 -17.23 -14.59 1.04
CA SER A 641 -18.30 -14.10 0.17
C SER A 641 -19.35 -15.17 -0.05
N VAL A 642 -20.61 -14.80 0.15
CA VAL A 642 -21.77 -15.71 0.07
C VAL A 642 -22.98 -14.98 -0.52
N ALA A 643 -23.80 -15.67 -1.29
CA ALA A 643 -25.07 -15.16 -1.75
C ALA A 643 -26.17 -15.54 -0.76
N LEU A 644 -26.87 -14.54 -0.22
CA LEU A 644 -27.94 -14.70 0.77
C LEU A 644 -29.28 -14.18 0.25
N LEU A 645 -30.36 -14.78 0.72
CA LEU A 645 -31.71 -14.22 0.58
C LEU A 645 -31.98 -13.21 1.69
N ALA A 646 -32.90 -12.27 1.45
CA ALA A 646 -33.39 -11.41 2.54
C ALA A 646 -34.09 -12.26 3.61
N GLY A 647 -33.82 -11.96 4.87
CA GLY A 647 -34.38 -12.68 6.00
C GLY A 647 -33.34 -13.09 7.03
N ASP A 648 -33.70 -14.00 7.89
CA ASP A 648 -32.90 -14.44 9.00
C ASP A 648 -31.94 -15.56 8.61
N HIS A 649 -30.66 -15.37 8.95
CA HIS A 649 -29.59 -16.33 8.72
C HIS A 649 -28.86 -16.64 10.02
N HIS A 650 -28.60 -17.90 10.28
CA HIS A 650 -27.87 -18.34 11.45
C HIS A 650 -26.36 -18.19 11.20
N VAL A 651 -25.70 -17.28 11.89
CA VAL A 651 -24.25 -17.06 11.82
C VAL A 651 -23.60 -17.60 13.09
N ARG A 652 -22.67 -18.53 12.92
CA ARG A 652 -21.89 -19.12 14.01
C ARG A 652 -20.41 -19.02 13.72
N ILE A 653 -19.66 -18.48 14.67
CA ILE A 653 -18.21 -18.39 14.65
C ILE A 653 -17.67 -19.17 15.83
N GLU A 654 -16.81 -20.16 15.58
CA GLU A 654 -16.14 -20.95 16.60
C GLU A 654 -14.65 -20.63 16.59
N ARG A 655 -14.10 -20.34 17.77
CA ARG A 655 -12.68 -20.08 17.96
C ARG A 655 -11.98 -21.30 18.55
N THR A 656 -10.84 -21.65 17.99
CA THR A 656 -10.00 -22.73 18.54
C THR A 656 -9.19 -22.16 19.69
N VAL A 657 -9.37 -22.70 20.88
CA VAL A 657 -8.57 -22.32 22.07
C VAL A 657 -7.15 -22.83 21.86
N GLY A 658 -6.23 -21.94 21.52
CA GLY A 658 -4.78 -22.23 21.64
C GLY A 658 -4.42 -22.36 23.12
N HIS A 659 -3.45 -23.19 23.46
CA HIS A 659 -2.94 -23.32 24.82
C HIS A 659 -2.51 -21.94 25.34
N GLU A 660 -3.26 -21.44 26.31
CA GLU A 660 -3.00 -20.18 27.00
C GLU A 660 -1.63 -20.22 27.67
N ASN A 661 -0.75 -19.30 27.27
CA ASN A 661 0.23 -18.77 28.19
C ASN A 661 -0.45 -17.63 28.97
N ALA A 662 -0.84 -17.93 30.21
CA ALA A 662 -1.72 -17.15 31.06
C ALA A 662 -1.09 -15.86 31.64
N GLN A 663 -0.42 -15.00 30.86
CA GLN A 663 0.23 -13.79 31.41
C GLN A 663 0.09 -12.50 30.59
N THR A 664 -0.83 -12.41 29.65
CA THR A 664 -1.06 -11.15 28.96
C THR A 664 -2.37 -10.50 29.41
N PRO A 665 -2.36 -9.23 29.87
CA PRO A 665 -3.61 -8.50 30.10
C PRO A 665 -4.34 -8.29 28.76
N PRO A 666 -5.67 -8.29 28.72
CA PRO A 666 -6.43 -8.09 27.51
C PRO A 666 -6.11 -6.69 26.94
N GLY A 667 -5.60 -6.66 25.71
CA GLY A 667 -5.48 -5.44 24.91
C GLY A 667 -6.87 -4.89 24.56
N PRO A 668 -6.98 -3.68 24.01
CA PRO A 668 -8.25 -3.02 23.71
C PRO A 668 -9.09 -3.71 22.62
N VAL A 669 -8.62 -4.78 22.01
CA VAL A 669 -9.45 -5.61 21.11
C VAL A 669 -10.33 -6.48 21.99
N SER A 670 -11.63 -6.20 21.98
CA SER A 670 -12.62 -6.97 22.73
C SER A 670 -12.46 -8.48 22.46
N ASP A 671 -12.65 -9.32 23.48
CA ASP A 671 -12.66 -10.80 23.37
C ASP A 671 -13.68 -11.35 22.36
N GLN A 672 -14.46 -10.49 21.73
CA GLN A 672 -15.45 -10.82 20.72
C GLN A 672 -14.86 -10.66 19.32
N PRO A 673 -15.12 -11.60 18.40
CA PRO A 673 -14.73 -11.43 17.01
C PRO A 673 -15.46 -10.23 16.42
N LEU A 674 -14.75 -9.34 15.73
CA LEU A 674 -15.37 -8.27 14.97
C LEU A 674 -15.75 -8.82 13.60
N LEU A 675 -17.02 -8.77 13.27
CA LEU A 675 -17.56 -9.15 11.99
C LEU A 675 -18.01 -7.91 11.21
N LEU A 676 -17.36 -7.64 10.11
CA LEU A 676 -17.77 -6.62 9.15
C LEU A 676 -18.56 -7.28 8.03
N TRP A 677 -19.49 -6.56 7.44
CA TRP A 677 -20.17 -6.99 6.24
C TRP A 677 -20.16 -5.94 5.14
N GLU A 678 -20.37 -6.38 3.91
CA GLU A 678 -20.53 -5.59 2.70
C GLU A 678 -21.57 -6.29 1.83
N GLY A 679 -22.49 -5.55 1.22
CA GLY A 679 -23.55 -6.16 0.43
C GLY A 679 -24.35 -5.15 -0.40
N PRO A 680 -25.46 -5.53 -0.99
CA PRO A 680 -26.28 -4.63 -1.80
C PRO A 680 -26.72 -3.37 -1.04
N GLY A 681 -26.15 -2.22 -1.39
CA GLY A 681 -26.41 -0.95 -0.73
C GLY A 681 -25.78 -0.81 0.68
N ILE A 682 -24.86 -1.70 1.02
CA ILE A 682 -24.11 -1.69 2.28
C ILE A 682 -22.63 -1.63 1.93
N ASP A 683 -21.98 -0.53 2.29
CA ASP A 683 -20.54 -0.44 2.27
C ASP A 683 -19.94 -1.25 3.44
N ARG A 684 -18.68 -1.66 3.35
CA ARG A 684 -18.08 -2.48 4.39
C ARG A 684 -18.09 -1.75 5.74
N GLU A 685 -18.85 -2.26 6.69
CA GLU A 685 -19.03 -1.71 8.02
C GLU A 685 -19.15 -2.82 9.08
N PRO A 686 -18.90 -2.55 10.36
CA PRO A 686 -19.30 -3.46 11.43
C PRO A 686 -20.80 -3.71 11.35
N ILE A 687 -21.22 -4.97 11.50
CA ILE A 687 -22.65 -5.29 11.46
C ILE A 687 -23.31 -4.65 12.69
N PRO A 688 -24.26 -3.73 12.50
CA PRO A 688 -24.95 -3.09 13.63
C PRO A 688 -25.72 -4.11 14.50
N GLU A 689 -25.72 -3.93 15.81
CA GLU A 689 -26.43 -4.82 16.74
C GLU A 689 -27.92 -4.96 16.42
N SER A 690 -28.53 -3.95 15.79
CA SER A 690 -29.93 -4.00 15.34
C SER A 690 -30.22 -5.07 14.29
N PHE A 691 -29.19 -5.58 13.61
CA PHE A 691 -29.31 -6.68 12.64
C PHE A 691 -29.11 -8.06 13.26
N TYR A 692 -28.82 -8.13 14.56
CA TYR A 692 -28.70 -9.40 15.25
C TYR A 692 -29.91 -9.68 16.17
N SER A 693 -30.27 -10.95 16.27
CA SER A 693 -31.11 -11.46 17.35
C SER A 693 -30.45 -12.68 17.99
N THR A 694 -30.84 -12.94 19.23
CA THR A 694 -30.37 -14.14 19.93
C THR A 694 -30.99 -15.39 19.31
N VAL A 695 -30.23 -16.43 19.19
CA VAL A 695 -30.77 -17.76 18.89
C VAL A 695 -31.71 -18.12 20.03
N ALA A 696 -32.98 -18.41 19.74
CA ALA A 696 -33.92 -18.86 20.77
C ALA A 696 -33.40 -20.17 21.36
N PRO A 697 -33.42 -20.35 22.69
CA PRO A 697 -32.93 -21.56 23.35
C PRO A 697 -33.74 -22.81 22.97
#